data_94be8799c026285793bb8974fe26fe52
#
_entry.id   94be8799c026285793bb8974fe26fe52
#
_cell.length_a   1.000
_cell.length_b   1.000
_cell.length_c   1.000
_cell.angle_alpha   90.00
_cell.angle_beta   90.00
_cell.angle_gamma   90.00
#
_symmetry.space_group_name_H-M   'P 1'
#
loop_
_entity.id
_entity.type
_entity.pdbx_description
1 polymer ?
#
loop_
_entity_poly.entity_id
_entity_poly.type
_entity_poly.pdbx_seq_one_letter_code
_entity_poly.pdbx_strand_id
1 'polypeptide(L)'
;MRRRVTLASCCLNQWALDFEGNVKRIIESIQIAKDRGASYRLGPELEICGYGCSDHFYESDTLTHSLQGLAYLLKSPLTHGLICDVGMPLLYKNVRYNCRVIFVNGKILLIRPKMTLCNDGNYRETRWFTPWTKARKTEDFPLPKILSEITGQSTVPFGDGILATPDTCIGSEVCEEMFSVQSNHVAMAMDGVEIITNGSGSYHQLRKLNKRVKLATSATFKGGGVYMYSNLRGCDAERVYYDGCCMIIVNGQVVAQGSQFSLQDVEVVTATVDLDEVRSYRSSSPTYSLAAESLSPSYPRIKVDFSITKEDDFTVPISTPINFHYHSAEEEISLGPACWLWDYLRRSGQAGFLLPLSGGIDSSSTACIVASMCHLVCQAVKNGDEQVLEDAQRIVRDSEYIPTNPREFANRIFVTCYMGTENSSRETKTRAANLAEEIGSYHLDINIXTAVAAVLAVFTLVACKIPKFKVRGGSDCENLALQNVQARLRMVFAYLFAQLIMWSRGLQGSLLVLGSANVDESLRGYFTKYDCSSADINPIGGISKKDLRSFIFYCVEKFNFSSLITILGAPPTAELEPLADGQIQQTDEEDMGMTYDELSVYGHYRSFLRCGPYSMFCKLVHLWHDKCTPAQVAEKVKLFFRFYSINRHKMTTLTPSYHAESYSPDDNRFDHRPFLYNIKWSWQFSTINDHLQRLHITMATHWRKHYPLVNNDSDYSNHEPSTSSAVVTVKTEVPENDCSGQNERSLVRAFLERSLGVQSHDTGSSSGDSTTPPCPALIRVKPEPVDKQEFEQCQQSPSLGQRESSRRRKRDIAEFLNNYGVRMTENDTEKQLRMSDT
;
A
#
# COMPACT_ATOMS: atom_id res chain seq x y z
N MET A 1 -7.29 29.87 -42.78
CA MET A 1 -7.63 30.22 -41.41
C MET A 1 -6.96 29.21 -40.49
N ARG A 2 -6.20 29.68 -39.48
CA ARG A 2 -5.58 28.78 -38.49
C ARG A 2 -6.59 28.36 -37.45
N ARG A 3 -6.62 27.06 -37.11
CA ARG A 3 -7.58 26.49 -36.17
C ARG A 3 -6.92 26.33 -34.80
N ARG A 4 -6.87 27.43 -34.02
CA ARG A 4 -6.29 27.44 -32.68
C ARG A 4 -7.37 27.09 -31.65
N VAL A 5 -7.01 26.25 -30.68
CA VAL A 5 -7.90 25.85 -29.57
C VAL A 5 -7.12 25.85 -28.28
N THR A 6 -7.70 26.41 -27.23
CA THR A 6 -7.19 26.26 -25.85
C THR A 6 -7.96 25.16 -25.18
N LEU A 7 -7.22 24.17 -24.65
CA LEU A 7 -7.73 22.96 -24.02
C LEU A 7 -7.31 22.94 -22.56
N ALA A 8 -8.19 22.46 -21.67
CA ALA A 8 -7.94 22.38 -20.24
C ALA A 8 -8.04 20.94 -19.74
N SER A 9 -7.02 20.48 -19.03
CA SER A 9 -6.99 19.17 -18.37
C SER A 9 -6.85 19.40 -16.86
N CYS A 10 -7.68 18.71 -16.05
CA CYS A 10 -7.83 18.99 -14.62
C CYS A 10 -7.33 17.82 -13.74
N CYS A 11 -6.67 18.17 -12.64
CA CYS A 11 -6.43 17.26 -11.51
C CYS A 11 -7.29 17.72 -10.35
N LEU A 12 -8.13 16.83 -9.81
CA LEU A 12 -9.05 17.15 -8.72
C LEU A 12 -8.87 16.17 -7.56
N ASN A 13 -8.84 16.71 -6.35
CA ASN A 13 -8.77 15.93 -5.10
C ASN A 13 -10.17 15.60 -4.63
N GLN A 14 -10.83 14.68 -5.34
CA GLN A 14 -12.19 14.27 -5.02
C GLN A 14 -12.23 13.35 -3.80
N TRP A 15 -13.40 13.26 -3.17
CA TRP A 15 -13.61 12.41 -2.00
C TRP A 15 -14.88 11.59 -2.22
N ALA A 16 -14.77 10.28 -2.06
CA ALA A 16 -15.88 9.35 -2.30
C ALA A 16 -17.11 9.75 -1.47
N LEU A 17 -18.27 9.86 -2.15
CA LEU A 17 -19.57 10.24 -1.60
C LEU A 17 -19.68 11.71 -1.12
N ASP A 18 -18.63 12.52 -1.27
CA ASP A 18 -18.68 13.96 -0.99
C ASP A 18 -19.23 14.73 -2.21
N PHE A 19 -20.51 14.51 -2.53
CA PHE A 19 -21.14 15.06 -3.75
C PHE A 19 -21.04 16.59 -3.79
N GLU A 20 -21.27 17.26 -2.66
CA GLU A 20 -21.23 18.71 -2.58
C GLU A 20 -19.82 19.25 -2.84
N GLY A 21 -18.82 18.74 -2.12
CA GLY A 21 -17.41 19.13 -2.28
C GLY A 21 -16.91 18.81 -3.67
N ASN A 22 -17.22 17.60 -4.19
CA ASN A 22 -16.80 17.18 -5.53
C ASN A 22 -17.35 18.13 -6.60
N VAL A 23 -18.64 18.47 -6.54
CA VAL A 23 -19.27 19.40 -7.51
C VAL A 23 -18.66 20.80 -7.38
N LYS A 24 -18.38 21.27 -6.15
CA LYS A 24 -17.72 22.55 -5.92
C LYS A 24 -16.35 22.60 -6.63
N ARG A 25 -15.52 21.56 -6.45
CA ARG A 25 -14.20 21.48 -7.10
C ARG A 25 -14.31 21.39 -8.62
N ILE A 26 -15.33 20.68 -9.15
CA ILE A 26 -15.60 20.64 -10.60
C ILE A 26 -15.94 22.06 -11.12
N ILE A 27 -16.84 22.78 -10.46
CA ILE A 27 -17.24 24.15 -10.85
C ILE A 27 -16.02 25.08 -10.81
N GLU A 28 -15.21 25.01 -9.78
CA GLU A 28 -13.96 25.78 -9.67
C GLU A 28 -13.03 25.49 -10.87
N SER A 29 -12.83 24.23 -11.21
CA SER A 29 -12.00 23.85 -12.37
C SER A 29 -12.58 24.37 -13.68
N ILE A 30 -13.91 24.43 -13.81
CA ILE A 30 -14.60 25.00 -14.98
C ILE A 30 -14.35 26.50 -15.05
N GLN A 31 -14.45 27.20 -13.91
CA GLN A 31 -14.20 28.64 -13.87
C GLN A 31 -12.76 28.95 -14.29
N ILE A 32 -11.78 28.24 -13.70
CA ILE A 32 -10.36 28.41 -14.05
C ILE A 32 -10.12 28.15 -15.54
N ALA A 33 -10.72 27.09 -16.08
CA ALA A 33 -10.60 26.75 -17.51
C ALA A 33 -11.15 27.87 -18.40
N LYS A 34 -12.32 28.44 -18.05
CA LYS A 34 -12.92 29.56 -18.80
C LYS A 34 -12.07 30.82 -18.72
N ASP A 35 -11.57 31.15 -17.54
CA ASP A 35 -10.73 32.33 -17.32
C ASP A 35 -9.43 32.26 -18.14
N ARG A 36 -8.96 31.05 -18.41
CA ARG A 36 -7.79 30.78 -19.28
C ARG A 36 -8.16 30.63 -20.76
N GLY A 37 -9.42 30.87 -21.11
CA GLY A 37 -9.90 30.85 -22.48
C GLY A 37 -10.08 29.48 -23.11
N ALA A 38 -10.19 28.43 -22.31
CA ALA A 38 -10.38 27.06 -22.81
C ALA A 38 -11.76 26.88 -23.43
N SER A 39 -11.84 26.08 -24.51
CA SER A 39 -13.07 25.68 -25.20
C SER A 39 -13.49 24.24 -24.82
N TYR A 40 -12.60 23.48 -24.17
CA TYR A 40 -12.85 22.11 -23.70
C TYR A 40 -12.20 21.92 -22.33
N ARG A 41 -12.98 21.38 -21.37
CA ARG A 41 -12.51 21.05 -20.02
C ARG A 41 -12.67 19.55 -19.81
N LEU A 42 -11.56 18.86 -19.57
CA LEU A 42 -11.50 17.41 -19.25
C LEU A 42 -11.28 17.23 -17.75
N GLY A 43 -12.19 16.48 -17.10
CA GLY A 43 -12.04 16.09 -15.71
C GLY A 43 -11.64 14.62 -15.54
N PRO A 44 -11.24 14.24 -14.32
CA PRO A 44 -10.83 12.85 -14.02
C PRO A 44 -12.01 11.87 -14.02
N GLU A 45 -11.69 10.58 -13.88
CA GLU A 45 -12.64 9.47 -13.87
C GLU A 45 -13.52 9.53 -12.61
N LEU A 46 -14.85 9.33 -12.78
CA LEU A 46 -15.83 9.26 -11.70
C LEU A 46 -15.81 10.48 -10.76
N GLU A 47 -15.48 11.65 -11.30
CA GLU A 47 -15.21 12.85 -10.48
C GLU A 47 -16.44 13.37 -9.72
N ILE A 48 -17.68 13.04 -10.12
CA ILE A 48 -18.89 13.50 -9.43
C ILE A 48 -19.04 12.79 -8.08
N CYS A 49 -18.91 11.46 -8.05
CA CYS A 49 -19.11 10.69 -6.81
C CYS A 49 -17.80 10.35 -6.09
N GLY A 50 -16.65 10.48 -6.77
CA GLY A 50 -15.38 9.92 -6.35
C GLY A 50 -15.20 8.50 -6.90
N TYR A 51 -13.94 8.09 -7.07
CA TYR A 51 -13.60 6.74 -7.57
C TYR A 51 -13.70 5.69 -6.46
N GLY A 52 -13.37 6.07 -5.22
CA GLY A 52 -13.25 5.19 -4.05
C GLY A 52 -14.56 4.78 -3.38
N CYS A 53 -15.70 4.88 -4.07
CA CYS A 53 -17.01 4.52 -3.51
C CYS A 53 -17.15 3.02 -3.19
N SER A 54 -16.35 2.14 -3.80
CA SER A 54 -16.36 0.70 -3.53
C SER A 54 -17.79 0.11 -3.64
N ASP A 55 -18.24 -0.66 -2.65
CA ASP A 55 -19.56 -1.29 -2.70
C ASP A 55 -20.73 -0.30 -2.59
N HIS A 56 -20.48 0.98 -2.27
CA HIS A 56 -21.51 2.01 -2.37
C HIS A 56 -22.00 2.22 -3.81
N PHE A 57 -21.26 1.77 -4.82
CA PHE A 57 -21.78 1.76 -6.21
C PHE A 57 -23.03 0.91 -6.37
N TYR A 58 -23.31 -0.04 -5.45
CA TYR A 58 -24.57 -0.82 -5.49
C TYR A 58 -25.77 -0.03 -4.95
N GLU A 59 -25.54 1.04 -4.20
CA GLU A 59 -26.61 1.84 -3.60
C GLU A 59 -27.26 2.73 -4.65
N SER A 60 -28.60 2.83 -4.60
CA SER A 60 -29.37 3.71 -5.48
C SER A 60 -29.03 5.19 -5.23
N ASP A 61 -28.64 5.52 -4.00
CA ASP A 61 -28.31 6.88 -3.59
C ASP A 61 -27.07 7.41 -4.32
N THR A 62 -26.06 6.56 -4.53
CA THR A 62 -24.86 6.96 -5.28
C THR A 62 -25.21 7.40 -6.70
N LEU A 63 -26.11 6.66 -7.36
CA LEU A 63 -26.61 7.02 -8.69
C LEU A 63 -27.49 8.29 -8.63
N THR A 64 -28.40 8.35 -7.67
CA THR A 64 -29.34 9.49 -7.51
C THR A 64 -28.55 10.79 -7.29
N HIS A 65 -27.59 10.77 -6.36
CA HIS A 65 -26.81 11.98 -6.05
C HIS A 65 -25.85 12.34 -7.18
N SER A 66 -25.33 11.36 -7.92
CA SER A 66 -24.54 11.63 -9.14
C SER A 66 -25.38 12.35 -10.21
N LEU A 67 -26.64 11.93 -10.39
CA LEU A 67 -27.58 12.60 -11.31
C LEU A 67 -27.92 14.03 -10.84
N GLN A 68 -28.07 14.23 -9.53
CA GLN A 68 -28.31 15.57 -8.95
C GLN A 68 -27.07 16.47 -9.16
N GLY A 69 -25.87 15.94 -8.98
CA GLY A 69 -24.62 16.65 -9.25
C GLY A 69 -24.51 17.07 -10.72
N LEU A 70 -24.79 16.15 -11.65
CA LEU A 70 -24.82 16.46 -13.08
C LEU A 70 -25.91 17.51 -13.40
N ALA A 71 -27.09 17.39 -12.79
CA ALA A 71 -28.19 18.35 -12.96
C ALA A 71 -27.78 19.77 -12.51
N TYR A 72 -27.02 19.85 -11.41
CA TYR A 72 -26.46 21.13 -10.94
C TYR A 72 -25.49 21.74 -11.96
N LEU A 73 -24.58 20.92 -12.50
CA LEU A 73 -23.61 21.37 -13.52
C LEU A 73 -24.30 21.84 -14.79
N LEU A 74 -25.34 21.12 -15.26
CA LEU A 74 -26.08 21.47 -16.48
C LEU A 74 -26.85 22.79 -16.35
N LYS A 75 -27.29 23.13 -15.12
CA LYS A 75 -27.98 24.41 -14.84
C LYS A 75 -27.03 25.59 -14.69
N SER A 76 -25.76 25.31 -14.41
CA SER A 76 -24.78 26.36 -14.10
C SER A 76 -24.45 27.20 -15.34
N PRO A 77 -24.56 28.53 -15.27
CA PRO A 77 -24.15 29.38 -16.40
C PRO A 77 -22.64 29.32 -16.69
N LEU A 78 -21.86 28.83 -15.73
CA LEU A 78 -20.41 28.67 -15.91
C LEU A 78 -20.08 27.61 -16.97
N THR A 79 -20.96 26.63 -17.20
CA THR A 79 -20.75 25.60 -18.20
C THR A 79 -21.11 26.03 -19.63
N HIS A 80 -21.61 27.26 -19.81
CA HIS A 80 -21.93 27.79 -21.14
C HIS A 80 -20.67 28.27 -21.84
N GLY A 81 -20.56 28.00 -23.14
CA GLY A 81 -19.43 28.40 -24.00
C GLY A 81 -18.17 27.53 -23.77
N LEU A 82 -18.31 26.37 -23.14
CA LEU A 82 -17.22 25.43 -22.85
C LEU A 82 -17.78 24.02 -22.91
N ILE A 83 -17.16 23.13 -23.67
CA ILE A 83 -17.50 21.70 -23.61
C ILE A 83 -16.92 21.14 -22.31
N CYS A 84 -17.81 20.60 -21.48
CA CYS A 84 -17.46 19.96 -20.22
C CYS A 84 -17.55 18.44 -20.36
N ASP A 85 -16.48 17.73 -19.97
CA ASP A 85 -16.37 16.28 -19.99
C ASP A 85 -16.17 15.81 -18.58
N VAL A 86 -17.19 15.18 -17.97
CA VAL A 86 -17.21 14.78 -16.56
C VAL A 86 -17.42 13.27 -16.40
N GLY A 87 -16.86 12.68 -15.34
CA GLY A 87 -17.00 11.24 -15.03
C GLY A 87 -18.03 10.95 -13.98
N MET A 88 -18.91 9.95 -14.23
CA MET A 88 -19.91 9.49 -13.24
C MET A 88 -20.43 8.09 -13.57
N PRO A 89 -21.00 7.37 -12.57
CA PRO A 89 -21.71 6.11 -12.85
C PRO A 89 -23.08 6.39 -13.48
N LEU A 90 -23.52 5.53 -14.40
CA LEU A 90 -24.85 5.59 -14.98
C LEU A 90 -25.44 4.19 -15.16
N LEU A 91 -26.77 4.13 -15.11
CA LEU A 91 -27.54 2.90 -15.29
C LEU A 91 -28.25 2.94 -16.66
N TYR A 92 -27.91 2.00 -17.54
CA TYR A 92 -28.56 1.86 -18.84
C TYR A 92 -29.07 0.44 -19.00
N LYS A 93 -30.40 0.29 -19.23
CA LYS A 93 -31.05 -1.02 -19.32
C LYS A 93 -30.78 -1.91 -18.09
N ASN A 94 -30.79 -1.29 -16.91
CA ASN A 94 -30.45 -1.90 -15.60
C ASN A 94 -29.00 -2.44 -15.47
N VAL A 95 -28.12 -2.02 -16.37
CA VAL A 95 -26.67 -2.34 -16.30
C VAL A 95 -25.90 -1.08 -15.90
N ARG A 96 -25.02 -1.22 -14.94
CA ARG A 96 -24.20 -0.09 -14.41
C ARG A 96 -22.92 0.05 -15.23
N TYR A 97 -22.66 1.29 -15.65
CA TYR A 97 -21.48 1.67 -16.43
C TYR A 97 -20.75 2.82 -15.75
N ASN A 98 -19.44 2.80 -15.85
CA ASN A 98 -18.54 3.93 -15.59
C ASN A 98 -18.52 4.78 -16.88
N CYS A 99 -18.95 6.04 -16.82
CA CYS A 99 -19.22 6.85 -18.01
C CYS A 99 -18.55 8.21 -17.97
N ARG A 100 -18.17 8.69 -19.16
CA ARG A 100 -17.96 10.12 -19.42
C ARG A 100 -19.31 10.69 -19.88
N VAL A 101 -19.67 11.85 -19.33
CA VAL A 101 -20.83 12.63 -19.79
C VAL A 101 -20.29 13.93 -20.35
N ILE A 102 -20.50 14.12 -21.67
CA ILE A 102 -19.93 15.30 -22.38
C ILE A 102 -21.11 16.21 -22.74
N PHE A 103 -21.03 17.48 -22.34
CA PHE A 103 -22.11 18.44 -22.51
C PHE A 103 -21.59 19.85 -22.77
N VAL A 104 -22.45 20.70 -23.36
CA VAL A 104 -22.20 22.13 -23.60
C VAL A 104 -23.52 22.88 -23.59
N ASN A 105 -23.55 24.10 -23.07
CA ASN A 105 -24.72 25.00 -23.08
C ASN A 105 -25.99 24.32 -22.56
N GLY A 106 -25.85 23.53 -21.47
CA GLY A 106 -26.98 22.83 -20.84
C GLY A 106 -27.52 21.65 -21.65
N LYS A 107 -26.82 21.18 -22.69
CA LYS A 107 -27.23 20.02 -23.51
C LYS A 107 -26.19 18.92 -23.42
N ILE A 108 -26.64 17.69 -23.18
CA ILE A 108 -25.77 16.50 -23.18
C ILE A 108 -25.53 16.10 -24.65
N LEU A 109 -24.27 15.97 -25.04
CA LEU A 109 -23.87 15.61 -26.39
C LEU A 109 -23.71 14.10 -26.56
N LEU A 110 -23.00 13.48 -25.61
CA LEU A 110 -22.66 12.06 -25.66
C LEU A 110 -22.46 11.53 -24.23
N ILE A 111 -22.97 10.35 -23.97
CA ILE A 111 -22.58 9.55 -22.80
C ILE A 111 -21.69 8.41 -23.31
N ARG A 112 -20.42 8.41 -22.90
CA ARG A 112 -19.42 7.44 -23.37
C ARG A 112 -19.06 6.47 -22.23
N PRO A 113 -19.62 5.26 -22.23
CA PRO A 113 -19.26 4.25 -21.19
C PRO A 113 -17.89 3.65 -21.44
N LYS A 114 -17.20 3.32 -20.35
CA LYS A 114 -15.87 2.70 -20.36
C LYS A 114 -15.92 1.34 -21.04
N MET A 115 -14.98 1.07 -21.94
CA MET A 115 -14.91 -0.16 -22.73
C MET A 115 -13.96 -1.20 -22.15
N THR A 116 -12.89 -0.76 -21.48
CA THR A 116 -11.91 -1.66 -20.83
C THR A 116 -11.85 -1.32 -19.35
N LEU A 117 -12.33 -2.23 -18.52
CA LEU A 117 -12.35 -2.06 -17.05
C LEU A 117 -11.04 -2.54 -16.44
N CYS A 118 -10.57 -1.82 -15.43
CA CYS A 118 -9.34 -2.16 -14.73
C CYS A 118 -9.62 -3.17 -13.59
N ASN A 119 -8.92 -4.30 -13.60
CA ASN A 119 -9.01 -5.33 -12.55
C ASN A 119 -7.63 -5.77 -12.08
N ASP A 120 -6.60 -4.99 -12.36
CA ASP A 120 -5.23 -5.28 -11.98
C ASP A 120 -4.84 -4.49 -10.72
N GLY A 121 -3.90 -5.01 -9.96
CA GLY A 121 -3.44 -4.38 -8.74
C GLY A 121 -4.57 -4.19 -7.73
N ASN A 122 -4.85 -2.97 -7.36
CA ASN A 122 -5.89 -2.62 -6.39
C ASN A 122 -7.26 -2.35 -7.04
N TYR A 123 -7.35 -2.34 -8.36
CA TYR A 123 -8.62 -2.10 -9.06
C TYR A 123 -9.48 -3.36 -9.12
N ARG A 124 -10.80 -3.19 -8.96
CA ARG A 124 -11.80 -4.27 -9.05
C ARG A 124 -13.06 -3.76 -9.75
N GLU A 125 -12.91 -3.06 -10.87
CA GLU A 125 -14.01 -2.38 -11.55
C GLU A 125 -15.13 -3.32 -12.00
N THR A 126 -14.80 -4.56 -12.41
CA THR A 126 -15.81 -5.54 -12.81
C THR A 126 -16.69 -6.00 -11.65
N ARG A 127 -16.34 -5.70 -10.38
CA ARG A 127 -17.21 -5.93 -9.24
C ARG A 127 -18.45 -5.02 -9.32
N TRP A 128 -18.30 -3.80 -9.83
CA TRP A 128 -19.35 -2.77 -9.80
C TRP A 128 -19.89 -2.40 -11.17
N PHE A 129 -19.08 -2.49 -12.22
CA PHE A 129 -19.37 -1.99 -13.56
C PHE A 129 -19.28 -3.08 -14.61
N THR A 130 -19.97 -2.84 -15.74
CA THR A 130 -19.90 -3.67 -16.95
C THR A 130 -19.21 -2.87 -18.04
N PRO A 131 -18.29 -3.48 -18.82
CA PRO A 131 -17.68 -2.78 -19.95
C PRO A 131 -18.67 -2.65 -21.11
N TRP A 132 -18.57 -1.56 -21.86
CA TRP A 132 -19.32 -1.42 -23.12
C TRP A 132 -18.57 -2.20 -24.22
N THR A 133 -19.24 -3.24 -24.75
CA THR A 133 -18.60 -4.16 -25.70
C THR A 133 -18.93 -3.86 -27.17
N LYS A 134 -19.80 -2.88 -27.42
CA LYS A 134 -20.29 -2.55 -28.78
C LYS A 134 -19.39 -1.45 -29.37
N ALA A 135 -18.22 -1.84 -29.85
CA ALA A 135 -17.26 -0.92 -30.44
C ALA A 135 -17.87 -0.18 -31.65
N ARG A 136 -17.61 1.12 -31.74
CA ARG A 136 -18.09 2.01 -32.82
C ARG A 136 -19.60 1.94 -32.99
N LYS A 137 -20.35 1.88 -31.88
CA LYS A 137 -21.83 1.90 -31.89
C LYS A 137 -22.36 2.76 -30.76
N THR A 138 -23.42 3.49 -31.05
CA THR A 138 -24.22 4.23 -30.07
C THR A 138 -25.66 3.75 -30.09
N GLU A 139 -26.32 3.88 -28.96
CA GLU A 139 -27.74 3.62 -28.76
C GLU A 139 -28.38 4.85 -28.12
N ASP A 140 -29.69 4.97 -28.19
CA ASP A 140 -30.45 6.06 -27.55
C ASP A 140 -30.57 5.78 -26.03
N PHE A 141 -30.09 6.70 -25.21
CA PHE A 141 -30.24 6.69 -23.76
C PHE A 141 -31.41 7.59 -23.37
N PRO A 142 -32.50 7.01 -22.85
CA PRO A 142 -33.59 7.86 -22.36
C PRO A 142 -33.16 8.59 -21.10
N LEU A 143 -33.23 9.92 -21.13
CA LEU A 143 -32.79 10.72 -20.00
C LEU A 143 -33.76 10.60 -18.82
N PRO A 144 -33.22 10.39 -17.61
CA PRO A 144 -34.05 10.50 -16.40
C PRO A 144 -34.74 11.86 -16.32
N LYS A 145 -35.92 11.89 -15.70
CA LYS A 145 -36.74 13.10 -15.61
C LYS A 145 -35.99 14.33 -15.12
N ILE A 146 -35.12 14.14 -14.09
CA ILE A 146 -34.29 15.23 -13.51
C ILE A 146 -33.39 15.90 -14.58
N LEU A 147 -32.94 15.16 -15.56
CA LEU A 147 -32.07 15.68 -16.64
C LEU A 147 -32.89 16.17 -17.85
N SER A 148 -33.96 15.43 -18.23
CA SER A 148 -34.76 15.78 -19.40
C SER A 148 -35.47 17.12 -19.22
N GLU A 149 -35.91 17.44 -18.00
CA GLU A 149 -36.58 18.72 -17.68
C GLU A 149 -35.61 19.91 -17.81
N ILE A 150 -34.33 19.70 -17.50
CA ILE A 150 -33.29 20.73 -17.57
C ILE A 150 -32.80 20.94 -19.01
N THR A 151 -32.50 19.82 -19.67
CA THR A 151 -31.89 19.84 -21.01
C THR A 151 -32.91 20.04 -22.13
N GLY A 152 -34.19 19.72 -21.90
CA GLY A 152 -35.23 19.63 -22.94
C GLY A 152 -34.98 18.49 -23.95
N GLN A 153 -34.14 17.52 -23.58
CA GLN A 153 -33.82 16.34 -24.41
C GLN A 153 -34.51 15.12 -23.81
N SER A 154 -35.14 14.30 -24.67
CA SER A 154 -35.79 13.04 -24.25
C SER A 154 -34.77 11.89 -24.26
N THR A 155 -33.88 11.89 -25.26
CA THR A 155 -32.82 10.88 -25.43
C THR A 155 -31.51 11.56 -25.81
N VAL A 156 -30.41 10.86 -25.54
CA VAL A 156 -29.06 11.28 -25.98
C VAL A 156 -28.25 10.05 -26.44
N PRO A 157 -27.24 10.22 -27.31
CA PRO A 157 -26.40 9.11 -27.72
C PRO A 157 -25.63 8.51 -26.53
N PHE A 158 -25.61 7.18 -26.41
CA PHE A 158 -24.91 6.38 -25.39
C PHE A 158 -24.07 5.33 -26.10
N GLY A 159 -22.75 5.32 -25.88
CA GLY A 159 -21.88 4.31 -26.48
C GLY A 159 -20.57 4.86 -27.01
N ASP A 160 -19.97 4.10 -27.94
CA ASP A 160 -18.67 4.38 -28.51
C ASP A 160 -18.82 5.24 -29.77
N GLY A 161 -18.95 6.56 -29.59
CA GLY A 161 -19.07 7.54 -30.64
C GLY A 161 -18.06 8.67 -30.47
N ILE A 162 -17.95 9.54 -31.48
CA ILE A 162 -17.09 10.73 -31.48
C ILE A 162 -17.91 11.99 -31.70
N LEU A 163 -17.47 13.11 -31.11
CA LEU A 163 -18.08 14.41 -31.35
C LEU A 163 -17.51 15.00 -32.66
N ALA A 164 -18.38 15.49 -33.53
CA ALA A 164 -18.02 16.16 -34.75
C ALA A 164 -18.48 17.62 -34.67
N THR A 165 -17.58 18.52 -34.34
CA THR A 165 -17.80 19.98 -34.36
C THR A 165 -17.61 20.50 -35.76
N PRO A 166 -18.00 21.76 -36.07
CA PRO A 166 -17.72 22.35 -37.40
C PRO A 166 -16.25 22.38 -37.80
N ASP A 167 -15.34 22.38 -36.79
CA ASP A 167 -13.91 22.61 -37.02
C ASP A 167 -13.02 21.39 -36.69
N THR A 168 -13.49 20.40 -35.92
CA THR A 168 -12.67 19.22 -35.58
C THR A 168 -13.52 18.04 -35.12
N CYS A 169 -12.84 16.89 -34.90
CA CYS A 169 -13.45 15.71 -34.24
C CYS A 169 -12.74 15.40 -32.91
N ILE A 170 -13.54 15.06 -31.88
CA ILE A 170 -13.08 14.77 -30.52
C ILE A 170 -13.54 13.36 -30.14
N GLY A 171 -12.63 12.53 -29.67
CA GLY A 171 -12.94 11.19 -29.13
C GLY A 171 -12.50 11.06 -27.68
N SER A 172 -13.15 10.15 -26.95
CA SER A 172 -12.88 9.97 -25.52
C SER A 172 -12.55 8.51 -25.21
N GLU A 173 -11.50 8.30 -24.42
CA GLU A 173 -11.24 7.03 -23.72
C GLU A 173 -11.22 7.28 -22.21
N VAL A 174 -11.22 6.18 -21.44
CA VAL A 174 -11.27 6.25 -19.96
C VAL A 174 -10.15 5.39 -19.38
N CYS A 175 -9.22 6.03 -18.71
CA CYS A 175 -8.20 5.42 -17.85
C CYS A 175 -7.54 4.20 -18.48
N GLU A 176 -7.98 2.97 -18.11
CA GLU A 176 -7.42 1.67 -18.52
C GLU A 176 -7.38 1.48 -20.04
N GLU A 177 -8.24 2.17 -20.77
CA GLU A 177 -8.27 2.06 -22.24
C GLU A 177 -6.93 2.47 -22.88
N MET A 178 -6.21 3.42 -22.25
CA MET A 178 -4.85 3.80 -22.68
C MET A 178 -3.82 2.68 -22.48
N PHE A 179 -4.02 1.86 -21.44
CA PHE A 179 -3.10 0.77 -21.09
C PHE A 179 -3.40 -0.52 -21.86
N SER A 180 -4.57 -0.59 -22.51
CA SER A 180 -5.01 -1.77 -23.25
C SER A 180 -4.12 -2.02 -24.48
N VAL A 181 -3.96 -3.30 -24.83
CA VAL A 181 -3.25 -3.72 -26.06
C VAL A 181 -3.94 -3.14 -27.30
N GLN A 182 -5.28 -3.06 -27.28
CA GLN A 182 -6.08 -2.42 -28.35
C GLN A 182 -6.67 -1.12 -27.85
N SER A 183 -5.82 -0.12 -27.66
CA SER A 183 -6.26 1.20 -27.23
C SER A 183 -7.11 1.87 -28.30
N ASN A 184 -8.21 2.49 -27.88
CA ASN A 184 -9.20 3.09 -28.79
C ASN A 184 -8.64 4.28 -29.57
N HIS A 185 -7.66 5.00 -28.98
CA HIS A 185 -7.05 6.15 -29.64
C HIS A 185 -6.46 5.82 -31.01
N VAL A 186 -6.01 4.58 -31.22
CA VAL A 186 -5.45 4.16 -32.53
C VAL A 186 -6.54 4.22 -33.61
N ALA A 187 -7.68 3.59 -33.35
CA ALA A 187 -8.81 3.59 -34.30
C ALA A 187 -9.44 4.98 -34.45
N MET A 188 -9.52 5.76 -33.37
CA MET A 188 -10.00 7.15 -33.40
C MET A 188 -9.11 8.02 -34.29
N ALA A 189 -7.78 7.93 -34.12
CA ALA A 189 -6.84 8.68 -34.93
C ALA A 189 -7.01 8.36 -36.43
N MET A 190 -7.12 7.07 -36.78
CA MET A 190 -7.34 6.62 -38.15
C MET A 190 -8.69 7.10 -38.73
N ASP A 191 -9.71 7.31 -37.90
CA ASP A 191 -11.01 7.84 -38.31
C ASP A 191 -11.06 9.39 -38.30
N GLY A 192 -9.89 10.03 -38.20
CA GLY A 192 -9.78 11.47 -38.32
C GLY A 192 -10.00 12.27 -37.04
N VAL A 193 -10.10 11.63 -35.90
CA VAL A 193 -10.21 12.31 -34.58
C VAL A 193 -8.88 13.06 -34.35
N GLU A 194 -8.97 14.37 -34.12
CA GLU A 194 -7.80 15.21 -33.89
C GLU A 194 -7.49 15.39 -32.39
N ILE A 195 -8.53 15.37 -31.53
CA ILE A 195 -8.39 15.54 -30.09
C ILE A 195 -8.92 14.26 -29.39
N ILE A 196 -8.07 13.63 -28.61
CA ILE A 196 -8.40 12.44 -27.83
C ILE A 196 -8.30 12.81 -26.36
N THR A 197 -9.35 12.52 -25.59
CA THR A 197 -9.41 12.83 -24.16
C THR A 197 -9.36 11.54 -23.34
N ASN A 198 -8.71 11.58 -22.18
CA ASN A 198 -8.66 10.45 -21.23
C ASN A 198 -8.80 10.96 -19.80
N GLY A 199 -9.98 10.78 -19.22
CA GLY A 199 -10.23 11.01 -17.78
C GLY A 199 -9.87 9.76 -16.99
N SER A 200 -8.90 9.90 -16.08
CA SER A 200 -8.30 8.77 -15.36
C SER A 200 -8.49 8.84 -13.85
N GLY A 201 -8.41 7.64 -13.20
CA GLY A 201 -8.19 7.45 -11.79
C GLY A 201 -6.98 6.54 -11.61
N SER A 202 -5.79 7.04 -11.94
CA SER A 202 -4.54 6.28 -11.91
C SER A 202 -3.76 6.60 -10.64
N TYR A 203 -3.67 5.64 -9.70
CA TYR A 203 -2.98 5.84 -8.43
C TYR A 203 -1.47 5.74 -8.56
N HIS A 204 -0.77 6.31 -7.60
CA HIS A 204 0.68 6.33 -7.50
C HIS A 204 1.25 4.92 -7.23
N GLN A 205 2.34 4.62 -7.88
CA GLN A 205 3.32 3.59 -7.54
C GLN A 205 4.69 4.16 -7.88
N LEU A 206 5.70 3.82 -7.11
CA LEU A 206 7.06 4.31 -7.34
C LEU A 206 7.49 4.03 -8.79
N ARG A 207 7.99 5.05 -9.45
CA ARG A 207 8.53 4.97 -10.83
C ARG A 207 7.47 4.71 -11.92
N LYS A 208 6.16 4.69 -11.59
CA LYS A 208 5.06 4.37 -12.53
C LYS A 208 4.80 5.51 -13.53
N LEU A 209 5.09 6.76 -13.16
CA LEU A 209 4.84 7.93 -14.01
C LEU A 209 5.53 7.79 -15.37
N ASN A 210 6.73 7.24 -15.41
CA ASN A 210 7.47 6.98 -16.67
C ASN A 210 6.64 6.14 -17.65
N LYS A 211 5.97 5.10 -17.17
CA LYS A 211 5.11 4.24 -18.01
C LYS A 211 3.90 5.04 -18.54
N ARG A 212 3.26 5.83 -17.66
CA ARG A 212 2.10 6.65 -18.01
C ARG A 212 2.44 7.66 -19.12
N VAL A 213 3.54 8.38 -18.95
CA VAL A 213 3.99 9.39 -19.94
C VAL A 213 4.33 8.73 -21.28
N LYS A 214 5.04 7.60 -21.26
CA LYS A 214 5.38 6.85 -22.49
C LYS A 214 4.12 6.42 -23.25
N LEU A 215 3.10 5.92 -22.57
CA LEU A 215 1.85 5.50 -23.21
C LEU A 215 1.11 6.70 -23.80
N ALA A 216 0.96 7.77 -23.03
CA ALA A 216 0.27 8.97 -23.46
C ALA A 216 0.96 9.66 -24.66
N THR A 217 2.30 9.74 -24.64
CA THR A 217 3.05 10.31 -25.79
C THR A 217 2.95 9.40 -27.03
N SER A 218 3.03 8.06 -26.83
CA SER A 218 2.93 7.12 -27.95
C SER A 218 1.55 7.14 -28.61
N ALA A 219 0.49 7.53 -27.88
CA ALA A 219 -0.87 7.62 -28.43
C ALA A 219 -0.96 8.55 -29.64
N THR A 220 -0.18 9.63 -29.67
CA THR A 220 -0.19 10.58 -30.78
C THR A 220 1.12 10.60 -31.58
N PHE A 221 2.14 9.86 -31.17
CA PHE A 221 3.45 9.84 -31.88
C PHE A 221 3.32 9.24 -33.28
N LYS A 222 2.54 8.16 -33.44
CA LYS A 222 2.38 7.51 -34.75
C LYS A 222 1.22 8.09 -35.56
N GLY A 223 0.09 8.33 -34.89
CA GLY A 223 -1.16 8.73 -35.52
C GLY A 223 -1.38 10.24 -35.62
N GLY A 224 -0.51 11.04 -35.02
CA GLY A 224 -0.72 12.48 -34.87
C GLY A 224 -1.94 12.78 -34.00
N GLY A 225 -2.07 14.01 -33.55
CA GLY A 225 -3.22 14.44 -32.75
C GLY A 225 -2.84 15.09 -31.46
N VAL A 226 -3.86 15.51 -30.72
CA VAL A 226 -3.77 16.02 -29.36
C VAL A 226 -4.28 14.93 -28.40
N TYR A 227 -3.52 14.62 -27.35
CA TYR A 227 -3.94 13.72 -26.29
C TYR A 227 -4.01 14.50 -24.98
N MET A 228 -5.21 14.57 -24.41
CA MET A 228 -5.47 15.21 -23.12
C MET A 228 -5.59 14.12 -22.07
N TYR A 229 -4.78 14.20 -21.01
CA TYR A 229 -4.80 13.27 -19.89
C TYR A 229 -5.14 14.02 -18.61
N SER A 230 -6.26 13.68 -17.98
CA SER A 230 -6.71 14.16 -16.68
C SER A 230 -6.58 13.02 -15.66
N ASN A 231 -6.32 13.35 -14.39
CA ASN A 231 -6.20 12.33 -13.35
C ASN A 231 -6.78 12.83 -12.02
N LEU A 232 -7.24 11.91 -11.20
CA LEU A 232 -7.55 12.20 -9.80
C LEU A 232 -6.28 12.59 -9.04
N ARG A 233 -6.46 13.29 -7.94
CA ARG A 233 -5.43 13.61 -6.95
C ARG A 233 -5.97 13.22 -5.57
N GLY A 234 -5.05 12.96 -4.61
CA GLY A 234 -5.43 12.69 -3.22
C GLY A 234 -5.75 11.23 -2.95
N CYS A 235 -6.20 10.96 -1.74
CA CYS A 235 -6.48 9.59 -1.29
C CYS A 235 -7.90 9.11 -1.61
N ASP A 236 -8.79 10.00 -2.07
CA ASP A 236 -10.21 9.73 -2.27
C ASP A 236 -10.83 9.16 -0.98
N ALA A 237 -10.96 7.86 -0.80
CA ALA A 237 -11.39 7.22 0.45
C ALA A 237 -10.57 5.95 0.71
N GLU A 238 -9.40 5.87 0.11
CA GLU A 238 -8.66 4.61 0.02
C GLU A 238 -7.22 4.73 0.57
N ARG A 239 -6.56 3.62 0.62
CA ARG A 239 -5.13 3.53 0.94
C ARG A 239 -4.24 3.88 -0.25
N VAL A 240 -4.77 3.84 -1.46
CA VAL A 240 -4.06 4.31 -2.64
C VAL A 240 -4.08 5.84 -2.68
N TYR A 241 -3.05 6.42 -3.27
CA TYR A 241 -2.94 7.85 -3.49
C TYR A 241 -2.93 8.12 -4.99
N TYR A 242 -3.83 8.98 -5.45
CA TYR A 242 -3.86 9.43 -6.84
C TYR A 242 -2.92 10.62 -6.96
N ASP A 243 -1.94 10.52 -7.86
CA ASP A 243 -0.81 11.46 -7.87
C ASP A 243 -0.97 12.63 -8.86
N GLY A 244 -2.16 12.80 -9.45
CA GLY A 244 -2.39 13.90 -10.38
C GLY A 244 -1.58 13.78 -11.66
N CYS A 245 -0.80 14.81 -11.96
CA CYS A 245 0.07 14.88 -13.13
C CYS A 245 -0.71 14.80 -14.45
N CYS A 246 -1.72 15.67 -14.60
CA CYS A 246 -2.45 15.81 -15.86
C CYS A 246 -1.50 16.40 -16.94
N MET A 247 -1.80 16.11 -18.20
CA MET A 247 -0.91 16.55 -19.29
C MET A 247 -1.67 16.75 -20.60
N ILE A 248 -1.12 17.60 -21.47
CA ILE A 248 -1.59 17.78 -22.82
C ILE A 248 -0.39 17.51 -23.76
N ILE A 249 -0.63 16.68 -24.75
CA ILE A 249 0.40 16.17 -25.67
C ILE A 249 -0.05 16.45 -27.11
N VAL A 250 0.85 16.93 -27.93
CA VAL A 250 0.59 17.18 -29.34
C VAL A 250 1.63 16.43 -30.18
N ASN A 251 1.17 15.57 -31.11
CA ASN A 251 2.05 14.81 -32.04
C ASN A 251 3.22 14.11 -31.29
N GLY A 252 2.96 13.56 -30.12
CA GLY A 252 3.97 12.85 -29.32
C GLY A 252 4.83 13.73 -28.41
N GLN A 253 4.59 15.05 -28.37
CA GLN A 253 5.35 16.01 -27.56
C GLN A 253 4.46 16.56 -26.45
N VAL A 254 4.95 16.56 -25.21
CA VAL A 254 4.23 17.16 -24.08
C VAL A 254 4.33 18.68 -24.18
N VAL A 255 3.17 19.36 -24.15
CA VAL A 255 3.08 20.83 -24.23
C VAL A 255 2.54 21.46 -22.94
N ALA A 256 1.97 20.65 -22.03
CA ALA A 256 1.56 21.11 -20.70
C ALA A 256 1.63 19.94 -19.71
N GLN A 257 2.06 20.22 -18.48
CA GLN A 257 2.19 19.24 -17.40
C GLN A 257 1.69 19.85 -16.10
N GLY A 258 0.83 19.11 -15.38
CA GLY A 258 0.44 19.41 -14.00
C GLY A 258 1.39 18.77 -13.00
N SER A 259 1.29 19.19 -11.77
CA SER A 259 2.12 18.67 -10.67
C SER A 259 1.79 17.19 -10.38
N GLN A 260 2.84 16.40 -10.19
CA GLN A 260 2.74 15.11 -9.51
C GLN A 260 2.91 15.44 -8.02
N PHE A 261 1.97 15.12 -7.19
CA PHE A 261 1.92 15.48 -5.77
C PHE A 261 1.69 16.99 -5.52
N SER A 262 0.62 17.30 -4.85
CA SER A 262 0.29 18.66 -4.42
C SER A 262 -0.80 18.57 -3.35
N LEU A 263 -0.86 19.56 -2.47
CA LEU A 263 -1.96 19.70 -1.49
C LEU A 263 -3.17 20.43 -2.09
N GLN A 264 -3.01 21.08 -3.25
CA GLN A 264 -4.12 21.78 -3.93
C GLN A 264 -5.24 20.82 -4.33
N ASP A 265 -6.46 21.17 -3.99
CA ASP A 265 -7.64 20.38 -4.34
C ASP A 265 -8.01 20.49 -5.83
N VAL A 266 -7.70 21.63 -6.47
CA VAL A 266 -8.05 21.90 -7.87
C VAL A 266 -6.81 22.40 -8.62
N GLU A 267 -6.36 21.68 -9.62
CA GLU A 267 -5.32 22.14 -10.53
C GLU A 267 -5.81 21.99 -11.97
N VAL A 268 -5.67 23.05 -12.75
CA VAL A 268 -6.05 23.06 -14.18
C VAL A 268 -4.82 23.44 -15.00
N VAL A 269 -4.40 22.58 -15.92
CA VAL A 269 -3.37 22.95 -16.91
C VAL A 269 -4.04 23.22 -18.25
N THR A 270 -3.52 24.20 -18.97
CA THR A 270 -4.06 24.58 -20.29
C THR A 270 -2.95 24.59 -21.33
N ALA A 271 -3.34 24.28 -22.57
CA ALA A 271 -2.45 24.45 -23.72
C ALA A 271 -3.26 25.00 -24.90
N THR A 272 -2.69 25.95 -25.58
CA THR A 272 -3.23 26.45 -26.87
C THR A 272 -2.54 25.72 -28.03
N VAL A 273 -3.32 25.02 -28.82
CA VAL A 273 -2.84 24.13 -29.88
C VAL A 273 -3.33 24.61 -31.24
N ASP A 274 -2.49 24.50 -32.27
CA ASP A 274 -2.89 24.69 -33.65
C ASP A 274 -3.21 23.34 -34.27
N LEU A 275 -4.49 23.08 -34.54
CA LEU A 275 -4.94 21.81 -35.13
C LEU A 275 -4.46 21.60 -36.56
N ASP A 276 -4.04 22.66 -37.28
CA ASP A 276 -3.45 22.50 -38.60
C ASP A 276 -2.06 21.82 -38.53
N GLU A 277 -1.36 21.92 -37.39
CA GLU A 277 -0.13 21.15 -37.15
C GLU A 277 -0.43 19.63 -37.09
N VAL A 278 -1.58 19.23 -36.54
CA VAL A 278 -2.00 17.82 -36.54
C VAL A 278 -2.21 17.33 -37.97
N ARG A 279 -2.92 18.12 -38.78
CA ARG A 279 -3.17 17.78 -40.20
C ARG A 279 -1.87 17.69 -40.99
N SER A 280 -0.97 18.65 -40.81
CA SER A 280 0.36 18.65 -41.46
C SER A 280 1.17 17.41 -41.07
N TYR A 281 1.15 17.06 -39.77
CA TYR A 281 1.84 15.87 -39.26
C TYR A 281 1.31 14.60 -39.93
N ARG A 282 -0.02 14.45 -40.01
CA ARG A 282 -0.67 13.28 -40.63
C ARG A 282 -0.40 13.22 -42.14
N SER A 283 -0.49 14.35 -42.83
CA SER A 283 -0.28 14.44 -44.26
C SER A 283 1.15 14.06 -44.68
N SER A 284 2.13 14.23 -43.78
CA SER A 284 3.51 13.85 -44.04
C SER A 284 3.76 12.33 -43.96
N SER A 285 2.75 11.52 -43.55
CA SER A 285 2.87 10.08 -43.38
C SER A 285 1.97 9.32 -44.38
N PRO A 286 2.51 8.84 -45.52
CA PRO A 286 1.73 8.02 -46.47
C PRO A 286 1.16 6.75 -45.82
N THR A 287 1.88 6.15 -44.85
CA THR A 287 1.42 4.94 -44.11
C THR A 287 0.21 5.22 -43.25
N TYR A 288 0.10 6.40 -42.69
CA TYR A 288 -1.10 6.85 -41.96
C TYR A 288 -2.31 6.87 -42.90
N SER A 289 -2.19 7.50 -44.09
CA SER A 289 -3.29 7.65 -45.05
C SER A 289 -3.83 6.27 -45.52
N LEU A 290 -2.92 5.33 -45.78
CA LEU A 290 -3.29 3.95 -46.17
C LEU A 290 -4.03 3.22 -45.02
N ALA A 291 -3.53 3.37 -43.82
CA ALA A 291 -4.17 2.74 -42.64
C ALA A 291 -5.55 3.35 -42.33
N ALA A 292 -5.67 4.67 -42.47
CA ALA A 292 -6.93 5.40 -42.27
C ALA A 292 -7.99 4.97 -43.27
N GLU A 293 -7.66 4.86 -44.56
CA GLU A 293 -8.57 4.43 -45.63
C GLU A 293 -9.08 2.99 -45.39
N SER A 294 -8.28 2.13 -44.74
CA SER A 294 -8.65 0.74 -44.50
C SER A 294 -9.58 0.56 -43.29
N LEU A 295 -9.81 1.59 -42.46
CA LEU A 295 -10.59 1.48 -41.24
C LEU A 295 -12.08 1.28 -41.56
N SER A 296 -12.64 0.19 -41.03
CA SER A 296 -14.05 -0.15 -41.18
C SER A 296 -14.53 -0.96 -39.96
N PRO A 297 -15.72 -0.66 -39.41
CA PRO A 297 -16.58 0.50 -39.68
C PRO A 297 -16.04 1.79 -39.08
N SER A 298 -16.48 2.95 -39.58
CA SER A 298 -16.24 4.25 -39.00
C SER A 298 -17.00 4.46 -37.67
N TYR A 299 -16.54 5.41 -36.89
CA TYR A 299 -17.23 5.81 -35.65
C TYR A 299 -18.52 6.58 -35.96
N PRO A 300 -19.61 6.37 -35.20
CA PRO A 300 -20.77 7.26 -35.22
C PRO A 300 -20.33 8.68 -34.87
N ARG A 301 -20.68 9.63 -35.75
CA ARG A 301 -20.35 11.05 -35.56
C ARG A 301 -21.55 11.80 -34.99
N ILE A 302 -21.45 12.21 -33.73
CA ILE A 302 -22.43 13.05 -33.06
C ILE A 302 -22.15 14.50 -33.45
N LYS A 303 -23.04 15.08 -34.26
CA LYS A 303 -22.93 16.45 -34.73
C LYS A 303 -23.14 17.42 -33.56
N VAL A 304 -22.23 18.36 -33.40
CA VAL A 304 -22.22 19.36 -32.34
C VAL A 304 -22.15 20.75 -32.99
N ASP A 305 -23.20 21.54 -32.84
CA ASP A 305 -23.26 22.89 -33.33
C ASP A 305 -22.55 23.86 -32.36
N PHE A 306 -21.24 23.67 -32.21
CA PHE A 306 -20.39 24.46 -31.31
C PHE A 306 -18.93 24.37 -31.84
N SER A 307 -18.37 25.48 -32.25
CA SER A 307 -16.97 25.58 -32.69
C SER A 307 -16.08 25.73 -31.46
N ILE A 308 -15.03 24.94 -31.38
CA ILE A 308 -14.07 25.02 -30.28
C ILE A 308 -12.82 25.83 -30.62
N THR A 309 -12.57 26.08 -31.91
CA THR A 309 -11.41 26.88 -32.32
C THR A 309 -11.77 28.37 -32.39
N LYS A 310 -10.78 29.21 -32.13
CA LYS A 310 -10.85 30.65 -32.30
C LYS A 310 -10.08 31.02 -33.54
N GLU A 311 -10.78 31.55 -34.56
CA GLU A 311 -10.17 31.96 -35.82
C GLU A 311 -9.38 33.26 -35.64
N ASP A 312 -8.19 33.29 -36.19
CA ASP A 312 -7.34 34.49 -36.33
C ASP A 312 -7.04 35.22 -34.99
N ASP A 313 -7.12 34.52 -33.84
CA ASP A 313 -6.67 35.09 -32.56
C ASP A 313 -5.16 34.90 -32.42
N PHE A 314 -4.41 35.97 -32.67
CA PHE A 314 -2.96 35.99 -32.55
C PHE A 314 -2.48 36.51 -31.19
N THR A 315 -3.38 36.80 -30.26
CA THR A 315 -3.03 37.32 -28.95
C THR A 315 -2.58 36.22 -27.99
N VAL A 316 -3.05 34.98 -28.21
CA VAL A 316 -2.69 33.85 -27.40
C VAL A 316 -1.61 33.02 -28.11
N PRO A 317 -0.42 32.87 -27.55
CA PRO A 317 0.65 32.08 -28.16
C PRO A 317 0.33 30.60 -28.16
N ILE A 318 0.80 29.88 -29.18
CA ILE A 318 0.73 28.42 -29.26
C ILE A 318 1.70 27.84 -28.21
N SER A 319 1.24 26.83 -27.45
CA SER A 319 2.06 26.14 -26.47
C SER A 319 3.16 25.32 -27.17
N THR A 320 4.38 25.48 -26.70
CA THR A 320 5.55 24.77 -27.24
C THR A 320 5.87 23.52 -26.40
N PRO A 321 6.54 22.52 -26.99
CA PRO A 321 6.98 21.35 -26.24
C PRO A 321 7.85 21.71 -25.04
N ILE A 322 7.61 21.00 -23.93
CA ILE A 322 8.33 21.18 -22.66
C ILE A 322 9.14 19.93 -22.34
N ASN A 323 10.19 20.11 -21.55
CA ASN A 323 10.90 18.99 -20.93
C ASN A 323 10.09 18.49 -19.76
N PHE A 324 9.63 17.24 -19.83
CA PHE A 324 8.80 16.64 -18.79
C PHE A 324 9.60 16.48 -17.50
N HIS A 325 9.05 16.94 -16.38
CA HIS A 325 9.69 16.83 -15.07
C HIS A 325 9.28 15.51 -14.41
N TYR A 326 10.28 14.74 -14.00
CA TYR A 326 10.14 13.51 -13.24
C TYR A 326 10.78 13.66 -11.86
N HIS A 327 10.12 13.22 -10.83
CA HIS A 327 10.71 13.09 -9.51
C HIS A 327 11.60 11.86 -9.43
N SER A 328 12.63 11.91 -8.59
CA SER A 328 13.39 10.72 -8.21
C SER A 328 12.53 9.85 -7.28
N ALA A 329 12.92 8.59 -7.08
CA ALA A 329 12.17 7.69 -6.20
C ALA A 329 12.14 8.22 -4.75
N GLU A 330 13.23 8.83 -4.31
CA GLU A 330 13.35 9.44 -2.97
C GLU A 330 12.42 10.65 -2.83
N GLU A 331 12.30 11.46 -3.89
CA GLU A 331 11.31 12.56 -3.93
C GLU A 331 9.88 12.02 -3.93
N GLU A 332 9.59 10.97 -4.70
CA GLU A 332 8.27 10.33 -4.68
C GLU A 332 7.91 9.85 -3.28
N ILE A 333 8.88 9.27 -2.52
CA ILE A 333 8.68 8.81 -1.12
C ILE A 333 8.50 10.02 -0.19
N SER A 334 9.22 11.10 -0.43
CA SER A 334 9.10 12.31 0.39
C SER A 334 7.72 12.96 0.21
N LEU A 335 7.20 13.02 -1.01
CA LEU A 335 6.03 13.82 -1.37
C LEU A 335 4.72 13.02 -1.33
N GLY A 336 4.69 11.82 -1.92
CA GLY A 336 3.47 11.01 -2.03
C GLY A 336 2.85 10.66 -0.69
N PRO A 337 3.58 9.94 0.19
CA PRO A 337 3.04 9.63 1.52
C PRO A 337 2.75 10.88 2.38
N ALA A 338 3.49 11.98 2.19
CA ALA A 338 3.23 13.24 2.90
C ALA A 338 1.88 13.84 2.49
N CYS A 339 1.58 13.89 1.19
CA CYS A 339 0.28 14.34 0.68
C CYS A 339 -0.85 13.41 1.16
N TRP A 340 -0.60 12.10 1.17
CA TRP A 340 -1.57 11.09 1.65
C TRP A 340 -1.88 11.26 3.14
N LEU A 341 -0.84 11.51 3.97
CA LEU A 341 -1.02 11.78 5.41
C LEU A 341 -1.83 13.06 5.62
N TRP A 342 -1.58 14.11 4.81
CA TRP A 342 -2.35 15.35 4.88
C TRP A 342 -3.84 15.11 4.62
N ASP A 343 -4.16 14.36 3.54
CA ASP A 343 -5.54 14.03 3.21
C ASP A 343 -6.22 13.23 4.34
N TYR A 344 -5.51 12.24 4.92
CA TYR A 344 -6.03 11.47 6.04
C TYR A 344 -6.29 12.37 7.25
N LEU A 345 -5.34 13.24 7.58
CA LEU A 345 -5.44 14.10 8.76
C LEU A 345 -6.62 15.06 8.63
N ARG A 346 -6.71 15.78 7.51
CA ARG A 346 -7.78 16.75 7.30
C ARG A 346 -9.18 16.12 7.18
N ARG A 347 -9.26 14.88 6.72
CA ARG A 347 -10.55 14.16 6.53
C ARG A 347 -10.96 13.36 7.76
N SER A 348 -10.05 12.95 8.64
CA SER A 348 -10.34 12.17 9.84
C SER A 348 -10.89 12.96 11.01
N GLY A 349 -10.70 14.29 11.01
CA GLY A 349 -11.08 15.15 12.14
C GLY A 349 -10.14 15.04 13.34
N GLN A 350 -9.01 14.36 13.19
CA GLN A 350 -8.01 14.22 14.26
C GLN A 350 -7.11 15.46 14.34
N ALA A 351 -6.40 15.62 15.47
CA ALA A 351 -5.58 16.79 15.75
C ALA A 351 -4.09 16.60 15.40
N GLY A 352 -3.74 15.45 14.81
CA GLY A 352 -2.35 15.19 14.43
C GLY A 352 -2.01 13.72 14.51
N PHE A 353 -0.71 13.45 14.70
CA PHE A 353 -0.14 12.08 14.67
C PHE A 353 0.66 11.78 15.92
N LEU A 354 0.65 10.51 16.33
CA LEU A 354 1.58 9.95 17.32
C LEU A 354 2.39 8.83 16.66
N LEU A 355 3.72 8.87 16.82
CA LEU A 355 4.62 7.87 16.26
C LEU A 355 5.52 7.27 17.34
N PRO A 356 5.46 5.93 17.55
CA PRO A 356 6.52 5.24 18.28
C PRO A 356 7.85 5.35 17.50
N LEU A 357 8.78 6.16 18.02
CA LEU A 357 10.06 6.47 17.35
C LEU A 357 11.20 5.70 18.04
N SER A 358 11.59 4.61 17.40
CA SER A 358 12.62 3.69 17.94
C SER A 358 14.06 4.15 17.72
N GLY A 359 14.29 5.09 16.78
CA GLY A 359 15.66 5.49 16.36
C GLY A 359 16.25 4.56 15.29
N GLY A 360 15.41 3.69 14.68
CA GLY A 360 15.77 2.88 13.52
C GLY A 360 15.28 3.51 12.22
N ILE A 361 15.72 2.98 11.08
CA ILE A 361 15.46 3.53 9.74
C ILE A 361 13.93 3.71 9.47
N ASP A 362 13.13 2.71 9.81
CA ASP A 362 11.70 2.69 9.45
C ASP A 362 10.91 3.79 10.18
N SER A 363 11.02 3.82 11.52
CA SER A 363 10.35 4.86 12.31
C SER A 363 10.88 6.25 11.97
N SER A 364 12.18 6.36 11.67
CA SER A 364 12.79 7.64 11.24
C SER A 364 12.27 8.06 9.86
N SER A 365 12.08 7.12 8.93
CA SER A 365 11.46 7.39 7.62
C SER A 365 10.04 7.93 7.78
N THR A 366 9.24 7.29 8.65
CA THR A 366 7.89 7.77 8.96
C THR A 366 7.92 9.19 9.54
N ALA A 367 8.86 9.46 10.45
CA ALA A 367 9.04 10.81 11.03
C ALA A 367 9.41 11.84 9.97
N CYS A 368 10.32 11.50 9.05
CA CYS A 368 10.74 12.39 7.96
C CYS A 368 9.60 12.67 6.97
N ILE A 369 8.70 11.70 6.73
CA ILE A 369 7.50 11.91 5.89
C ILE A 369 6.56 12.93 6.55
N VAL A 370 6.35 12.84 7.88
CA VAL A 370 5.54 13.85 8.59
C VAL A 370 6.22 15.22 8.51
N ALA A 371 7.54 15.29 8.66
CA ALA A 371 8.29 16.54 8.49
C ALA A 371 8.10 17.10 7.07
N SER A 372 8.19 16.25 6.04
CA SER A 372 7.92 16.64 4.65
C SER A 372 6.51 17.21 4.49
N MET A 373 5.50 16.57 5.09
CA MET A 373 4.12 17.07 5.10
C MET A 373 4.05 18.47 5.71
N CYS A 374 4.72 18.70 6.86
CA CYS A 374 4.73 20.02 7.51
C CYS A 374 5.39 21.07 6.61
N HIS A 375 6.45 20.73 5.88
CA HIS A 375 7.07 21.62 4.90
C HIS A 375 6.11 21.95 3.76
N LEU A 376 5.38 20.95 3.22
CA LEU A 376 4.41 21.15 2.15
C LEU A 376 3.27 22.07 2.59
N VAL A 377 2.74 21.88 3.80
CA VAL A 377 1.65 22.71 4.34
C VAL A 377 2.11 24.17 4.48
N CYS A 378 3.25 24.40 5.11
CA CYS A 378 3.78 25.76 5.26
C CYS A 378 4.06 26.42 3.90
N GLN A 379 4.56 25.65 2.93
CA GLN A 379 4.82 26.16 1.58
C GLN A 379 3.52 26.47 0.84
N ALA A 380 2.48 25.64 0.97
CA ALA A 380 1.18 25.87 0.33
C ALA A 380 0.53 27.14 0.88
N VAL A 381 0.52 27.32 2.21
CA VAL A 381 -0.02 28.53 2.85
C VAL A 381 0.77 29.77 2.42
N LYS A 382 2.10 29.68 2.37
CA LYS A 382 2.97 30.78 1.89
C LYS A 382 2.63 31.16 0.44
N ASN A 383 2.22 30.18 -0.39
CA ASN A 383 1.83 30.41 -1.78
C ASN A 383 0.37 30.89 -1.92
N GLY A 384 -0.36 31.06 -0.80
CA GLY A 384 -1.71 31.59 -0.79
C GLY A 384 -2.81 30.55 -0.94
N ASP A 385 -2.56 29.31 -0.59
CA ASP A 385 -3.57 28.24 -0.63
C ASP A 385 -4.49 28.37 0.59
N GLU A 386 -5.67 28.94 0.36
CA GLU A 386 -6.67 29.20 1.41
C GLU A 386 -7.24 27.90 1.99
N GLN A 387 -7.46 26.87 1.16
CA GLN A 387 -8.00 25.58 1.63
C GLN A 387 -7.05 24.91 2.61
N VAL A 388 -5.74 24.91 2.30
CA VAL A 388 -4.71 24.32 3.17
C VAL A 388 -4.63 25.11 4.48
N LEU A 389 -4.76 26.43 4.43
CA LEU A 389 -4.79 27.29 5.63
C LEU A 389 -5.99 26.95 6.52
N GLU A 390 -7.20 26.88 5.94
CA GLU A 390 -8.43 26.53 6.68
C GLU A 390 -8.32 25.15 7.33
N ASP A 391 -7.78 24.18 6.58
CA ASP A 391 -7.57 22.82 7.09
C ASP A 391 -6.56 22.81 8.25
N ALA A 392 -5.45 23.57 8.14
CA ALA A 392 -4.44 23.66 9.19
C ALA A 392 -5.03 24.29 10.46
N GLN A 393 -5.81 25.37 10.33
CA GLN A 393 -6.51 26.03 11.44
C GLN A 393 -7.48 25.06 12.13
N ARG A 394 -8.24 24.31 11.34
CA ARG A 394 -9.21 23.33 11.87
C ARG A 394 -8.51 22.18 12.61
N ILE A 395 -7.39 21.68 12.09
CA ILE A 395 -6.61 20.61 12.70
C ILE A 395 -6.01 21.06 14.03
N VAL A 396 -5.41 22.28 14.05
CA VAL A 396 -4.79 22.85 15.25
C VAL A 396 -5.85 23.37 16.23
N ARG A 397 -7.09 23.57 15.75
CA ARG A 397 -8.23 24.14 16.50
C ARG A 397 -7.97 25.57 16.97
N ASP A 398 -7.38 26.36 16.06
CA ASP A 398 -7.02 27.75 16.30
C ASP A 398 -7.24 28.56 15.01
N SER A 399 -8.31 29.33 14.92
CA SER A 399 -8.72 30.08 13.72
C SER A 399 -7.77 31.20 13.34
N GLU A 400 -6.89 31.64 14.25
CA GLU A 400 -5.91 32.71 14.00
C GLU A 400 -4.53 32.12 13.60
N TYR A 401 -4.37 30.83 13.66
CA TYR A 401 -3.09 30.15 13.41
C TYR A 401 -2.71 30.21 11.93
N ILE A 402 -1.45 30.57 11.67
CA ILE A 402 -0.87 30.54 10.32
C ILE A 402 0.41 29.70 10.37
N PRO A 403 0.46 28.54 9.71
CA PRO A 403 1.65 27.67 9.70
C PRO A 403 2.74 28.30 8.81
N THR A 404 3.71 28.96 9.43
CA THR A 404 4.84 29.60 8.73
C THR A 404 6.16 28.85 8.92
N ASN A 405 6.26 28.03 9.98
CA ASN A 405 7.48 27.30 10.34
C ASN A 405 7.16 25.81 10.46
N PRO A 406 7.75 24.94 9.61
CA PRO A 406 7.47 23.49 9.65
C PRO A 406 7.76 22.84 11.01
N ARG A 407 8.79 23.26 11.72
CA ARG A 407 9.14 22.71 13.06
C ARG A 407 8.10 23.11 14.12
N GLU A 408 7.62 24.35 14.07
CA GLU A 408 6.57 24.81 14.99
C GLU A 408 5.25 24.09 14.69
N PHE A 409 4.89 23.94 13.41
CA PHE A 409 3.70 23.20 13.00
C PHE A 409 3.79 21.74 13.44
N ALA A 410 4.97 21.13 13.25
CA ALA A 410 5.22 19.75 13.72
C ALA A 410 5.03 19.65 15.25
N ASN A 411 5.48 20.63 16.04
CA ASN A 411 5.30 20.60 17.49
C ASN A 411 3.83 20.57 17.92
N ARG A 412 2.96 21.23 17.14
CA ARG A 412 1.53 21.26 17.43
C ARG A 412 0.82 19.94 17.13
N ILE A 413 1.17 19.30 15.99
CA ILE A 413 0.39 18.17 15.43
C ILE A 413 1.10 16.83 15.50
N PHE A 414 2.39 16.80 15.87
CA PHE A 414 3.18 15.57 15.79
C PHE A 414 3.85 15.25 17.12
N VAL A 415 3.43 14.14 17.71
CA VAL A 415 4.00 13.60 18.96
C VAL A 415 4.80 12.37 18.61
N THR A 416 6.07 12.33 19.02
CA THR A 416 6.92 11.15 18.91
C THR A 416 7.16 10.58 20.30
N CYS A 417 7.30 9.24 20.41
CA CYS A 417 7.56 8.63 21.70
C CYS A 417 8.58 7.50 21.58
N TYR A 418 9.64 7.59 22.38
CA TYR A 418 10.57 6.49 22.58
C TYR A 418 10.06 5.66 23.78
N MET A 419 9.92 4.34 23.59
CA MET A 419 9.39 3.44 24.62
C MET A 419 10.42 2.36 24.95
N GLY A 420 11.29 2.69 25.94
CA GLY A 420 12.40 1.84 26.35
C GLY A 420 12.02 0.80 27.40
N THR A 421 12.80 -0.27 27.42
CA THR A 421 12.79 -1.31 28.49
C THR A 421 14.22 -1.49 28.99
N GLU A 422 14.45 -2.48 29.86
CA GLU A 422 15.80 -2.88 30.27
C GLU A 422 16.66 -3.41 29.11
N ASN A 423 16.03 -3.79 28.01
CA ASN A 423 16.66 -4.36 26.81
C ASN A 423 16.99 -3.29 25.76
N SER A 424 16.68 -2.03 26.02
CA SER A 424 16.85 -0.94 25.07
C SER A 424 18.18 -0.23 25.26
N SER A 425 18.86 0.11 24.15
CA SER A 425 20.16 0.77 24.19
C SER A 425 20.04 2.29 24.38
N ARG A 426 21.08 2.89 24.94
CA ARG A 426 21.18 4.35 25.07
C ARG A 426 21.31 5.02 23.68
N GLU A 427 21.93 4.33 22.76
CA GLU A 427 22.21 4.82 21.41
C GLU A 427 20.91 5.02 20.63
N THR A 428 20.00 4.05 20.64
CA THR A 428 18.70 4.17 19.95
C THR A 428 17.86 5.29 20.55
N LYS A 429 17.86 5.41 21.88
CA LYS A 429 17.18 6.50 22.59
C LYS A 429 17.71 7.87 22.13
N THR A 430 19.04 8.02 22.08
CA THR A 430 19.69 9.27 21.67
C THR A 430 19.36 9.60 20.21
N ARG A 431 19.42 8.60 19.31
CA ARG A 431 19.06 8.80 17.90
C ARG A 431 17.61 9.28 17.74
N ALA A 432 16.67 8.67 18.48
CA ALA A 432 15.27 9.06 18.45
C ALA A 432 15.08 10.51 18.95
N ALA A 433 15.72 10.86 20.06
CA ALA A 433 15.59 12.19 20.65
C ALA A 433 16.18 13.27 19.71
N ASN A 434 17.39 13.02 19.15
CA ASN A 434 18.03 13.98 18.24
C ASN A 434 17.19 14.24 16.99
N LEU A 435 16.64 13.18 16.38
CA LEU A 435 15.78 13.34 15.19
C LEU A 435 14.49 14.08 15.55
N ALA A 436 13.88 13.75 16.68
CA ALA A 436 12.66 14.44 17.16
C ALA A 436 12.94 15.94 17.36
N GLU A 437 14.09 16.31 17.90
CA GLU A 437 14.51 17.70 18.06
C GLU A 437 14.70 18.40 16.70
N GLU A 438 15.37 17.76 15.74
CA GLU A 438 15.59 18.33 14.40
C GLU A 438 14.25 18.59 13.67
N ILE A 439 13.30 17.65 13.76
CA ILE A 439 11.95 17.78 13.16
C ILE A 439 11.13 18.83 13.92
N GLY A 440 11.35 18.94 15.23
CA GLY A 440 10.57 19.82 16.10
C GLY A 440 9.33 19.15 16.71
N SER A 441 9.22 17.83 16.66
CA SER A 441 8.08 17.09 17.22
C SER A 441 8.03 17.20 18.75
N TYR A 442 6.84 17.04 19.34
CA TYR A 442 6.70 16.91 20.80
C TYR A 442 7.14 15.50 21.20
N HIS A 443 8.33 15.40 21.80
CA HIS A 443 8.95 14.08 22.05
C HIS A 443 8.71 13.60 23.48
N LEU A 444 8.31 12.33 23.62
CA LEU A 444 8.10 11.64 24.90
C LEU A 444 9.14 10.53 25.07
N ASP A 445 9.75 10.50 26.25
CA ASP A 445 10.65 9.40 26.68
C ASP A 445 9.92 8.56 27.74
N ILE A 446 9.53 7.35 27.39
CA ILE A 446 8.66 6.49 28.22
C ILE A 446 9.42 5.23 28.57
N ASN A 447 9.54 4.91 29.88
CA ASN A 447 10.07 3.60 30.34
C ASN A 447 8.87 2.69 30.62
N ILE A 448 8.79 1.60 29.90
CA ILE A 448 7.70 0.64 30.04
C ILE A 448 8.01 -0.59 30.90
N UNK A 449 9.08 -0.64 31.51
CA UNK A 449 9.51 -1.63 32.33
C UNK A 449 8.60 -2.00 33.32
N THR A 450 8.05 -1.00 34.05
CA THR A 450 7.12 -1.36 35.12
C THR A 450 5.85 -2.10 34.61
N ALA A 451 5.34 -1.66 33.47
CA ALA A 451 4.16 -2.31 32.88
C ALA A 451 4.46 -3.74 32.42
N VAL A 452 5.65 -3.98 31.86
CA VAL A 452 6.09 -5.34 31.47
C VAL A 452 6.14 -6.23 32.72
N ALA A 453 6.76 -5.74 33.78
CA ALA A 453 6.87 -6.47 35.07
C ALA A 453 5.48 -6.79 35.65
N ALA A 454 4.55 -5.83 35.58
CA ALA A 454 3.18 -6.03 36.08
C ALA A 454 2.45 -7.15 35.34
N VAL A 455 2.56 -7.16 33.98
CA VAL A 455 1.94 -8.24 33.18
C VAL A 455 2.56 -9.60 33.48
N LEU A 456 3.88 -9.67 33.65
CA LEU A 456 4.58 -10.91 33.99
C LEU A 456 4.27 -11.37 35.40
N ALA A 457 4.06 -10.44 36.34
CA ALA A 457 3.63 -10.77 37.72
C ALA A 457 2.26 -11.45 37.72
N VAL A 458 1.30 -10.95 36.94
CA VAL A 458 -0.03 -11.58 36.82
C VAL A 458 0.11 -13.01 36.26
N PHE A 459 0.92 -13.19 35.21
CA PHE A 459 1.18 -14.53 34.67
C PHE A 459 1.81 -15.44 35.73
N THR A 460 2.81 -14.93 36.44
CA THR A 460 3.54 -15.71 37.48
C THR A 460 2.62 -16.15 38.63
N LEU A 461 1.72 -15.27 39.08
CA LEU A 461 0.73 -15.58 40.12
C LEU A 461 -0.22 -16.70 39.71
N VAL A 462 -0.68 -16.65 38.43
CA VAL A 462 -1.66 -17.63 37.92
C VAL A 462 -0.98 -18.97 37.57
N ALA A 463 0.13 -18.89 36.83
CA ALA A 463 0.80 -20.08 36.30
C ALA A 463 1.82 -20.72 37.27
N CYS A 464 2.18 -20.01 38.35
CA CYS A 464 3.22 -20.41 39.32
C CYS A 464 4.57 -20.71 38.65
N LYS A 465 4.88 -20.01 37.55
CA LYS A 465 6.10 -20.15 36.76
C LYS A 465 6.61 -18.78 36.32
N ILE A 466 7.90 -18.57 36.29
CA ILE A 466 8.55 -17.34 35.89
C ILE A 466 9.21 -17.59 34.52
N PRO A 467 8.76 -16.97 33.43
CA PRO A 467 9.38 -17.18 32.13
C PRO A 467 10.75 -16.48 32.06
N LYS A 468 11.68 -17.05 31.29
CA LYS A 468 13.06 -16.56 31.16
C LYS A 468 13.42 -16.37 29.69
N PHE A 469 14.25 -15.39 29.43
CA PHE A 469 14.87 -15.23 28.11
C PHE A 469 15.79 -16.41 27.79
N LYS A 470 15.95 -16.73 26.52
CA LYS A 470 16.79 -17.83 26.05
C LYS A 470 18.24 -17.70 26.59
N VAL A 471 18.78 -16.48 26.54
CA VAL A 471 20.12 -16.13 27.05
C VAL A 471 20.25 -16.38 28.57
N ARG A 472 19.11 -16.48 29.28
CA ARG A 472 19.07 -16.78 30.73
C ARG A 472 18.55 -18.21 31.01
N GLY A 473 18.63 -19.09 30.01
CA GLY A 473 18.25 -20.53 30.16
C GLY A 473 16.78 -20.83 29.95
N GLY A 474 16.01 -19.92 29.34
CA GLY A 474 14.61 -20.15 28.97
C GLY A 474 14.48 -20.89 27.64
N SER A 475 13.29 -21.43 27.38
CA SER A 475 12.94 -22.05 26.10
C SER A 475 12.64 -20.99 25.02
N ASP A 476 12.60 -21.41 23.76
CA ASP A 476 12.19 -20.53 22.64
C ASP A 476 10.77 -19.95 22.85
N CYS A 477 9.87 -20.75 23.40
CA CYS A 477 8.50 -20.31 23.70
C CYS A 477 8.48 -19.21 24.78
N GLU A 478 9.28 -19.32 25.82
CA GLU A 478 9.39 -18.30 26.86
C GLU A 478 10.01 -17.02 26.29
N ASN A 479 11.09 -17.19 25.52
CA ASN A 479 11.81 -16.08 24.88
C ASN A 479 10.87 -15.26 23.99
N LEU A 480 10.15 -15.94 23.12
CA LEU A 480 9.20 -15.30 22.19
C LEU A 480 8.04 -14.62 22.97
N ALA A 481 7.56 -15.23 24.05
CA ALA A 481 6.49 -14.63 24.86
C ALA A 481 6.95 -13.33 25.51
N LEU A 482 8.19 -13.29 26.05
CA LEU A 482 8.77 -12.10 26.68
C LEU A 482 8.98 -10.96 25.68
N GLN A 483 9.44 -11.27 24.47
CA GLN A 483 9.54 -10.29 23.36
C GLN A 483 8.14 -9.74 23.00
N ASN A 484 7.17 -10.64 22.82
CA ASN A 484 5.81 -10.29 22.39
C ASN A 484 5.06 -9.42 23.42
N VAL A 485 5.29 -9.60 24.72
CA VAL A 485 4.71 -8.75 25.76
C VAL A 485 5.20 -7.31 25.61
N GLN A 486 6.51 -7.12 25.44
CA GLN A 486 7.12 -5.80 25.26
C GLN A 486 6.54 -5.11 24.00
N ALA A 487 6.55 -5.83 22.88
CA ALA A 487 6.08 -5.31 21.59
C ALA A 487 4.60 -4.85 21.66
N ARG A 488 3.73 -5.67 22.28
CA ARG A 488 2.30 -5.33 22.40
C ARG A 488 2.04 -4.17 23.37
N LEU A 489 2.78 -4.12 24.49
CA LEU A 489 2.63 -3.02 25.44
C LEU A 489 3.02 -1.68 24.82
N ARG A 490 4.01 -1.64 23.94
CA ARG A 490 4.34 -0.41 23.18
C ARG A 490 3.10 0.09 22.42
N MET A 491 2.32 -0.79 21.78
CA MET A 491 1.10 -0.41 21.09
C MET A 491 0.00 0.06 22.07
N VAL A 492 -0.15 -0.59 23.21
CA VAL A 492 -1.12 -0.16 24.24
C VAL A 492 -0.80 1.27 24.70
N PHE A 493 0.48 1.56 24.95
CA PHE A 493 0.90 2.91 25.34
C PHE A 493 0.75 3.91 24.19
N ALA A 494 1.06 3.53 22.95
CA ALA A 494 0.88 4.41 21.80
C ALA A 494 -0.57 4.91 21.73
N TYR A 495 -1.55 4.00 21.82
CA TYR A 495 -2.97 4.39 21.78
C TYR A 495 -3.39 5.19 23.03
N LEU A 496 -2.90 4.83 24.22
CA LEU A 496 -3.20 5.60 25.43
C LEU A 496 -2.71 7.05 25.29
N PHE A 497 -1.47 7.23 24.86
CA PHE A 497 -0.92 8.58 24.68
C PHE A 497 -1.57 9.31 23.50
N ALA A 498 -1.90 8.63 22.41
CA ALA A 498 -2.59 9.24 21.27
C ALA A 498 -3.93 9.84 21.67
N GLN A 499 -4.63 9.22 22.61
CA GLN A 499 -5.92 9.70 23.13
C GLN A 499 -5.77 10.83 24.16
N LEU A 500 -4.73 10.78 25.01
CA LEU A 500 -4.67 11.63 26.21
C LEU A 500 -3.61 12.75 26.15
N ILE A 501 -2.62 12.67 25.23
CA ILE A 501 -1.50 13.61 25.27
C ILE A 501 -1.94 15.05 24.94
N MET A 502 -2.88 15.21 24.02
CA MET A 502 -3.40 16.56 23.67
C MET A 502 -4.09 17.16 24.90
N TRP A 503 -4.93 16.38 25.59
CA TRP A 503 -5.57 16.81 26.83
C TRP A 503 -4.54 17.20 27.90
N SER A 504 -3.49 16.42 28.09
CA SER A 504 -2.44 16.73 29.08
C SER A 504 -1.64 17.98 28.74
N ARG A 505 -1.59 18.36 27.45
CA ARG A 505 -0.97 19.62 26.97
C ARG A 505 -1.94 20.81 27.02
N GLY A 506 -3.18 20.62 27.50
CA GLY A 506 -4.20 21.65 27.46
C GLY A 506 -4.78 21.91 26.08
N LEU A 507 -4.58 20.98 25.16
CA LEU A 507 -5.06 21.06 23.77
C LEU A 507 -6.25 20.13 23.57
N GLN A 508 -7.01 20.32 22.50
CA GLN A 508 -8.17 19.49 22.18
C GLN A 508 -7.86 18.46 21.11
N GLY A 509 -8.65 17.38 21.09
CA GLY A 509 -8.60 16.32 20.08
C GLY A 509 -7.73 15.13 20.48
N SER A 510 -7.64 14.17 19.60
CA SER A 510 -6.80 12.98 19.72
C SER A 510 -5.94 12.81 18.45
N LEU A 511 -5.00 11.90 18.51
CA LEU A 511 -3.99 11.72 17.45
C LEU A 511 -4.19 10.37 16.76
N LEU A 512 -3.86 10.30 15.47
CA LEU A 512 -3.72 9.05 14.74
C LEU A 512 -2.36 8.40 15.07
N VAL A 513 -2.37 7.12 15.39
CA VAL A 513 -1.12 6.37 15.62
C VAL A 513 -0.55 5.95 14.27
N LEU A 514 0.72 6.29 14.02
CA LEU A 514 1.43 5.94 12.79
C LEU A 514 2.21 4.64 12.98
N GLY A 515 2.06 3.73 12.02
CA GLY A 515 2.86 2.53 11.89
C GLY A 515 4.16 2.80 11.14
N SER A 516 5.14 1.91 11.33
CA SER A 516 6.44 1.99 10.67
C SER A 516 6.99 0.63 10.24
N ALA A 517 6.11 -0.35 9.96
CA ALA A 517 6.53 -1.62 9.38
C ALA A 517 6.69 -1.44 7.86
N ASN A 518 7.83 -1.81 7.29
CA ASN A 518 8.08 -1.71 5.86
C ASN A 518 7.52 -2.94 5.11
N VAL A 519 7.50 -2.88 3.77
CA VAL A 519 6.88 -3.94 2.96
C VAL A 519 7.62 -5.28 3.07
N ASP A 520 8.93 -5.26 3.26
CA ASP A 520 9.76 -6.48 3.33
C ASP A 520 9.49 -7.25 4.63
N GLU A 521 9.41 -6.54 5.76
CA GLU A 521 9.01 -7.11 7.04
C GLU A 521 7.60 -7.71 6.96
N SER A 522 6.68 -6.98 6.35
CA SER A 522 5.29 -7.44 6.16
C SER A 522 5.23 -8.70 5.30
N LEU A 523 5.98 -8.75 4.20
CA LEU A 523 6.03 -9.90 3.28
C LEU A 523 6.48 -11.17 4.00
N ARG A 524 7.52 -11.07 4.83
CA ARG A 524 8.09 -12.18 5.62
C ARG A 524 7.22 -12.48 6.85
N GLY A 525 6.46 -11.49 7.34
CA GLY A 525 5.73 -11.55 8.60
C GLY A 525 6.62 -11.38 9.82
N TYR A 526 7.69 -10.60 9.70
CA TYR A 526 8.64 -10.29 10.78
C TYR A 526 8.12 -9.13 11.62
N PHE A 527 7.10 -9.42 12.40
CA PHE A 527 6.50 -8.50 13.37
C PHE A 527 5.65 -9.32 14.34
N THR A 528 5.38 -8.76 15.50
CA THR A 528 4.47 -9.35 16.48
C THR A 528 3.04 -8.90 16.18
N LYS A 529 2.12 -9.85 16.04
CA LYS A 529 0.70 -9.53 15.84
C LYS A 529 0.20 -8.62 16.97
N TYR A 530 -0.40 -7.49 16.64
CA TYR A 530 -0.90 -6.46 17.56
C TYR A 530 0.20 -5.65 18.27
N ASP A 531 1.38 -5.54 17.68
CA ASP A 531 2.40 -4.57 18.09
C ASP A 531 2.20 -3.23 17.34
N CYS A 532 3.22 -2.38 17.29
CA CYS A 532 3.13 -1.08 16.61
C CYS A 532 2.88 -1.18 15.09
N SER A 533 2.93 -2.39 14.51
CA SER A 533 2.48 -2.62 13.13
C SER A 533 0.96 -2.57 12.98
N SER A 534 0.20 -2.57 14.08
CA SER A 534 -1.27 -2.51 14.09
C SER A 534 -1.78 -1.10 14.42
N ALA A 535 -1.14 -0.09 13.89
CA ALA A 535 -1.46 1.33 14.05
C ALA A 535 -2.72 1.75 13.25
N ASP A 536 -3.07 3.02 13.25
CA ASP A 536 -4.22 3.53 12.47
C ASP A 536 -3.90 3.58 10.98
N ILE A 537 -2.73 4.13 10.62
CA ILE A 537 -2.26 4.21 9.22
C ILE A 537 -0.73 4.05 9.19
N ASN A 538 -0.20 3.65 8.05
CA ASN A 538 1.24 3.40 7.89
C ASN A 538 1.75 4.01 6.56
N PRO A 539 2.49 5.12 6.59
CA PRO A 539 2.93 5.78 5.35
C PRO A 539 4.06 5.04 4.61
N ILE A 540 4.73 4.09 5.25
CA ILE A 540 5.85 3.36 4.63
C ILE A 540 5.57 1.88 4.37
N GLY A 541 4.34 1.40 4.66
CA GLY A 541 4.02 -0.03 4.58
C GLY A 541 4.13 -0.63 3.19
N GLY A 542 4.06 0.18 2.14
CA GLY A 542 4.26 -0.24 0.76
C GLY A 542 5.66 0.06 0.21
N ILE A 543 6.66 0.39 1.06
CA ILE A 543 8.00 0.83 0.62
C ILE A 543 9.05 -0.17 1.12
N SER A 544 10.00 -0.52 0.26
CA SER A 544 11.08 -1.46 0.60
C SER A 544 12.11 -0.83 1.54
N LYS A 545 12.74 -1.66 2.37
CA LYS A 545 13.83 -1.23 3.26
C LYS A 545 14.97 -0.55 2.49
N LYS A 546 15.23 -1.05 1.27
CA LYS A 546 16.25 -0.49 0.39
C LYS A 546 15.89 0.95 -0.04
N ASP A 547 14.66 1.18 -0.49
CA ASP A 547 14.20 2.51 -0.87
C ASP A 547 14.13 3.45 0.34
N LEU A 548 13.77 2.92 1.54
CA LEU A 548 13.79 3.70 2.78
C LEU A 548 15.21 4.17 3.14
N ARG A 549 16.24 3.33 2.96
CA ARG A 549 17.63 3.74 3.20
C ARG A 549 18.03 4.89 2.26
N SER A 550 17.69 4.79 0.97
CA SER A 550 17.94 5.86 -0.01
C SER A 550 17.19 7.14 0.35
N PHE A 551 15.95 7.00 0.77
CA PHE A 551 15.11 8.12 1.21
C PHE A 551 15.70 8.83 2.45
N ILE A 552 16.17 8.07 3.45
CA ILE A 552 16.80 8.66 4.64
C ILE A 552 18.06 9.46 4.23
N PHE A 553 18.85 8.90 3.30
CA PHE A 553 20.04 9.63 2.77
C PHE A 553 19.60 10.94 2.10
N TYR A 554 18.55 10.90 1.26
CA TYR A 554 17.97 12.10 0.64
C TYR A 554 17.53 13.12 1.70
N CYS A 555 16.93 12.67 2.82
CA CYS A 555 16.46 13.57 3.89
C CYS A 555 17.61 14.28 4.62
N VAL A 556 18.79 13.64 4.73
CA VAL A 556 20.01 14.30 5.28
C VAL A 556 20.30 15.58 4.49
N GLU A 557 20.24 15.50 3.16
CA GLU A 557 20.55 16.64 2.29
C GLU A 557 19.38 17.63 2.19
N LYS A 558 18.17 17.10 1.96
CA LYS A 558 16.97 17.91 1.68
C LYS A 558 16.52 18.75 2.86
N PHE A 559 16.50 18.16 4.06
CA PHE A 559 16.00 18.80 5.29
C PHE A 559 17.11 19.18 6.26
N ASN A 560 18.35 18.83 5.94
CA ASN A 560 19.54 19.05 6.79
C ASN A 560 19.40 18.35 8.16
N PHE A 561 18.86 17.12 8.18
CA PHE A 561 18.70 16.31 9.40
C PHE A 561 19.98 15.47 9.62
N SER A 562 20.94 16.04 10.33
CA SER A 562 22.27 15.42 10.55
C SER A 562 22.22 14.15 11.40
N SER A 563 21.23 14.04 12.31
CA SER A 563 21.04 12.84 13.15
C SER A 563 20.79 11.56 12.34
N LEU A 564 20.25 11.70 11.12
CA LEU A 564 19.97 10.57 10.22
C LEU A 564 21.25 9.83 9.79
N ILE A 565 22.42 10.50 9.80
CA ILE A 565 23.71 9.86 9.47
C ILE A 565 24.00 8.72 10.45
N THR A 566 23.77 8.95 11.75
CA THR A 566 24.00 7.93 12.78
C THR A 566 22.97 6.79 12.67
N ILE A 567 21.75 7.09 12.21
CA ILE A 567 20.69 6.09 11.99
C ILE A 567 21.05 5.19 10.79
N LEU A 568 21.58 5.77 9.71
CA LEU A 568 22.02 5.02 8.52
C LEU A 568 23.16 4.05 8.83
N GLY A 569 24.04 4.40 9.76
CA GLY A 569 25.19 3.58 10.17
C GLY A 569 24.83 2.45 11.12
N ALA A 570 23.62 2.43 11.67
CA ALA A 570 23.22 1.44 12.69
C ALA A 570 22.64 0.16 12.03
N PRO A 571 22.93 -1.01 12.60
CA PRO A 571 22.29 -2.24 12.13
C PRO A 571 20.80 -2.27 12.50
N PRO A 572 19.94 -2.83 11.66
CA PRO A 572 18.51 -2.99 12.00
C PRO A 572 18.33 -3.97 13.18
N THR A 573 17.63 -3.52 14.22
CA THR A 573 17.39 -4.32 15.43
C THR A 573 16.04 -3.98 16.08
N ALA A 574 15.44 -4.99 16.72
CA ALA A 574 14.16 -4.82 17.44
C ALA A 574 14.34 -4.55 18.95
N GLU A 575 15.52 -4.77 19.52
CA GLU A 575 15.88 -4.56 20.93
C GLU A 575 14.85 -5.15 21.91
N LEU A 576 14.43 -6.39 21.68
CA LEU A 576 13.47 -7.09 22.52
C LEU A 576 14.11 -8.14 23.44
N GLU A 577 15.41 -8.43 23.25
CA GLU A 577 16.21 -9.36 24.06
C GLU A 577 17.26 -8.61 24.91
N PRO A 578 17.67 -9.20 26.05
CA PRO A 578 18.68 -8.56 26.90
C PRO A 578 19.98 -8.28 26.17
N LEU A 579 20.56 -7.12 26.46
CA LEU A 579 21.87 -6.75 25.97
C LEU A 579 22.95 -7.66 26.62
N ALA A 580 23.92 -8.10 25.82
CA ALA A 580 25.08 -8.83 26.35
C ALA A 580 26.26 -7.85 26.42
N ASP A 581 26.78 -7.66 27.62
CA ASP A 581 27.85 -6.68 27.89
C ASP A 581 27.53 -5.26 27.36
N GLY A 582 26.25 -4.88 27.41
CA GLY A 582 25.77 -3.59 26.94
C GLY A 582 25.65 -3.46 25.41
N GLN A 583 25.90 -4.55 24.68
CA GLN A 583 25.82 -4.56 23.22
C GLN A 583 24.60 -5.33 22.73
N ILE A 584 24.06 -4.89 21.58
CA ILE A 584 22.94 -5.53 20.93
C ILE A 584 23.40 -6.84 20.29
N GLN A 585 22.74 -7.94 20.64
CA GLN A 585 23.02 -9.27 20.10
C GLN A 585 22.05 -9.67 18.98
N GLN A 586 20.87 -9.05 18.95
CA GLN A 586 19.81 -9.41 18.03
C GLN A 586 19.84 -8.48 16.81
N THR A 587 20.08 -9.04 15.61
CA THR A 587 19.89 -8.30 14.36
C THR A 587 18.73 -8.90 13.56
N ASP A 588 17.99 -8.05 12.88
CA ASP A 588 16.79 -8.48 12.15
C ASP A 588 17.13 -9.54 11.07
N GLU A 589 18.20 -9.33 10.31
CA GLU A 589 18.58 -10.23 9.22
C GLU A 589 19.02 -11.61 9.70
N GLU A 590 19.69 -11.69 10.86
CA GLU A 590 20.05 -12.97 11.49
C GLU A 590 18.82 -13.71 11.98
N ASP A 591 17.91 -13.01 12.66
CA ASP A 591 16.64 -13.58 13.15
C ASP A 591 15.74 -14.05 12.00
N MET A 592 15.68 -13.28 10.90
CA MET A 592 14.89 -13.64 9.74
C MET A 592 15.50 -14.80 8.94
N GLY A 593 16.82 -14.97 9.01
CA GLY A 593 17.58 -15.90 8.17
C GLY A 593 17.65 -15.47 6.71
N MET A 594 17.43 -14.18 6.42
CA MET A 594 17.46 -13.62 5.06
C MET A 594 17.67 -12.10 5.13
N THR A 595 18.32 -11.55 4.12
CA THR A 595 18.61 -10.12 4.07
C THR A 595 17.41 -9.33 3.51
N TYR A 596 17.37 -8.03 3.78
CA TYR A 596 16.35 -7.14 3.19
C TYR A 596 16.47 -7.07 1.66
N ASP A 597 17.68 -7.15 1.11
CA ASP A 597 17.88 -7.20 -0.34
C ASP A 597 17.24 -8.47 -0.94
N GLU A 598 17.39 -9.61 -0.25
CA GLU A 598 16.73 -10.87 -0.66
C GLU A 598 15.20 -10.75 -0.58
N LEU A 599 14.68 -10.14 0.49
CA LEU A 599 13.25 -9.95 0.68
C LEU A 599 12.63 -9.08 -0.43
N SER A 600 13.28 -8.01 -0.81
CA SER A 600 12.84 -7.15 -1.91
C SER A 600 12.76 -7.93 -3.23
N VAL A 601 13.75 -8.78 -3.50
CA VAL A 601 13.75 -9.66 -4.68
C VAL A 601 12.61 -10.68 -4.58
N TYR A 602 12.41 -11.32 -3.43
CA TYR A 602 11.31 -12.29 -3.23
C TYR A 602 9.95 -11.62 -3.43
N GLY A 603 9.75 -10.42 -2.91
CA GLY A 603 8.52 -9.65 -3.07
C GLY A 603 8.20 -9.40 -4.54
N HIS A 604 9.19 -8.89 -5.27
CA HIS A 604 9.06 -8.64 -6.72
C HIS A 604 8.72 -9.95 -7.48
N TYR A 605 9.47 -11.03 -7.22
CA TYR A 605 9.24 -12.31 -7.90
C TYR A 605 7.90 -12.93 -7.50
N ARG A 606 7.53 -12.86 -6.22
CA ARG A 606 6.29 -13.45 -5.69
C ARG A 606 5.04 -12.72 -6.22
N SER A 607 5.03 -11.41 -6.13
CA SER A 607 3.81 -10.61 -6.37
C SER A 607 3.72 -10.09 -7.80
N PHE A 608 4.79 -9.50 -8.32
CA PHE A 608 4.81 -8.93 -9.67
C PHE A 608 4.99 -10.02 -10.75
N LEU A 609 6.03 -10.87 -10.61
CA LEU A 609 6.31 -11.93 -11.58
C LEU A 609 5.51 -13.22 -11.29
N ARG A 610 4.72 -13.24 -10.22
CA ARG A 610 3.76 -14.30 -9.85
C ARG A 610 4.42 -15.67 -9.70
N CYS A 611 5.66 -15.72 -9.19
CA CYS A 611 6.42 -16.96 -9.02
C CYS A 611 5.98 -17.74 -7.78
N GLY A 612 5.81 -19.05 -7.96
CA GLY A 612 5.77 -20.02 -6.86
C GLY A 612 7.19 -20.48 -6.50
N PRO A 613 7.35 -21.44 -5.55
CA PRO A 613 8.68 -21.85 -5.09
C PRO A 613 9.61 -22.33 -6.23
N TYR A 614 9.13 -23.18 -7.11
CA TYR A 614 9.96 -23.76 -8.17
C TYR A 614 10.37 -22.72 -9.21
N SER A 615 9.41 -21.91 -9.70
CA SER A 615 9.72 -20.87 -10.71
C SER A 615 10.63 -19.78 -10.14
N MET A 616 10.49 -19.46 -8.86
CA MET A 616 11.39 -18.52 -8.18
C MET A 616 12.81 -19.08 -8.10
N PHE A 617 12.96 -20.35 -7.71
CA PHE A 617 14.26 -21.03 -7.68
C PHE A 617 14.92 -20.99 -9.06
N CYS A 618 14.20 -21.38 -10.12
CA CYS A 618 14.75 -21.40 -11.48
C CYS A 618 15.29 -20.03 -11.93
N LYS A 619 14.61 -18.96 -11.56
CA LYS A 619 15.05 -17.59 -11.91
C LYS A 619 16.25 -17.14 -11.06
N LEU A 620 16.19 -17.40 -9.74
CA LEU A 620 17.22 -16.93 -8.80
C LEU A 620 18.55 -17.68 -8.95
N VAL A 621 18.54 -18.93 -9.38
CA VAL A 621 19.79 -19.67 -9.70
C VAL A 621 20.63 -18.89 -10.72
N HIS A 622 19.98 -18.25 -11.69
CA HIS A 622 20.68 -17.43 -12.69
C HIS A 622 21.01 -16.02 -12.15
N LEU A 623 20.09 -15.41 -11.44
CA LEU A 623 20.27 -14.06 -10.91
C LEU A 623 21.39 -13.97 -9.86
N TRP A 624 21.53 -15.02 -9.04
CA TRP A 624 22.48 -15.06 -7.91
C TRP A 624 23.67 -15.98 -8.15
N HIS A 625 23.95 -16.34 -9.41
CA HIS A 625 25.02 -17.31 -9.76
C HIS A 625 26.42 -16.89 -9.32
N ASP A 626 26.63 -15.57 -9.15
CA ASP A 626 27.90 -14.99 -8.70
C ASP A 626 28.03 -14.97 -7.16
N LYS A 627 26.93 -15.14 -6.42
CA LYS A 627 26.88 -15.01 -4.96
C LYS A 627 26.53 -16.30 -4.23
N CYS A 628 25.78 -17.19 -4.89
CA CYS A 628 25.22 -18.39 -4.26
C CYS A 628 25.32 -19.60 -5.17
N THR A 629 25.64 -20.75 -4.60
CA THR A 629 25.51 -22.03 -5.29
C THR A 629 24.03 -22.35 -5.51
N PRO A 630 23.67 -23.18 -6.51
CA PRO A 630 22.27 -23.60 -6.70
C PRO A 630 21.63 -24.22 -5.45
N ALA A 631 22.40 -24.96 -4.64
CA ALA A 631 21.92 -25.54 -3.39
C ALA A 631 21.57 -24.46 -2.36
N GLN A 632 22.43 -23.43 -2.23
CA GLN A 632 22.14 -22.29 -1.34
C GLN A 632 20.89 -21.53 -1.80
N VAL A 633 20.75 -21.30 -3.10
CA VAL A 633 19.53 -20.65 -3.66
C VAL A 633 18.28 -21.47 -3.30
N ALA A 634 18.36 -22.80 -3.43
CA ALA A 634 17.23 -23.68 -3.10
C ALA A 634 16.83 -23.56 -1.64
N GLU A 635 17.79 -23.59 -0.72
CA GLU A 635 17.51 -23.48 0.72
C GLU A 635 16.94 -22.10 1.07
N LYS A 636 17.48 -21.02 0.50
CA LYS A 636 16.97 -19.65 0.69
C LYS A 636 15.52 -19.52 0.20
N VAL A 637 15.19 -20.05 -0.99
CA VAL A 637 13.82 -20.00 -1.53
C VAL A 637 12.86 -20.82 -0.66
N LYS A 638 13.27 -22.04 -0.22
CA LYS A 638 12.45 -22.88 0.66
C LYS A 638 12.20 -22.18 1.99
N LEU A 639 13.22 -21.54 2.57
CA LEU A 639 13.12 -20.79 3.83
C LEU A 639 12.12 -19.64 3.68
N PHE A 640 12.21 -18.84 2.62
CA PHE A 640 11.26 -17.76 2.33
C PHE A 640 9.82 -18.27 2.27
N PHE A 641 9.55 -19.30 1.45
CA PHE A 641 8.18 -19.80 1.30
C PHE A 641 7.65 -20.45 2.58
N ARG A 642 8.52 -21.06 3.39
CA ARG A 642 8.13 -21.60 4.70
C ARG A 642 7.62 -20.47 5.62
N PHE A 643 8.39 -19.39 5.77
CA PHE A 643 8.02 -18.28 6.66
C PHE A 643 6.86 -17.46 6.10
N TYR A 644 6.83 -17.21 4.80
CA TYR A 644 5.69 -16.59 4.14
C TYR A 644 4.38 -17.33 4.48
N SER A 645 4.42 -18.66 4.44
CA SER A 645 3.25 -19.52 4.70
C SER A 645 2.85 -19.53 6.16
N ILE A 646 3.81 -19.68 7.07
CA ILE A 646 3.57 -19.71 8.52
C ILE A 646 2.96 -18.36 8.99
N ASN A 647 3.48 -17.26 8.48
CA ASN A 647 3.12 -15.92 8.96
C ASN A 647 1.99 -15.27 8.16
N ARG A 648 1.48 -15.91 7.10
CA ARG A 648 0.47 -15.33 6.21
C ARG A 648 -0.77 -14.82 6.96
N HIS A 649 -1.17 -15.51 8.04
CA HIS A 649 -2.31 -15.10 8.89
C HIS A 649 -2.13 -13.72 9.53
N LYS A 650 -0.90 -13.24 9.68
CA LYS A 650 -0.62 -11.92 10.26
C LYS A 650 -1.12 -10.79 9.36
N MET A 651 -1.22 -11.03 8.04
CA MET A 651 -1.69 -10.04 7.06
C MET A 651 -3.13 -9.56 7.31
N THR A 652 -3.93 -10.35 8.05
CA THR A 652 -5.32 -10.00 8.36
C THR A 652 -5.45 -8.81 9.33
N THR A 653 -4.37 -8.45 10.03
CA THR A 653 -4.38 -7.40 11.04
C THR A 653 -3.43 -6.25 10.72
N LEU A 654 -2.94 -6.19 9.48
CA LEU A 654 -2.07 -5.09 9.06
C LEU A 654 -2.85 -3.79 8.92
N THR A 655 -2.22 -2.73 9.33
CA THR A 655 -2.66 -1.34 9.22
C THR A 655 -2.85 -0.95 7.75
N PRO A 656 -3.89 -0.16 7.40
CA PRO A 656 -3.97 0.46 6.09
C PRO A 656 -2.69 1.24 5.78
N SER A 657 -2.06 0.90 4.66
CA SER A 657 -0.73 1.41 4.33
C SER A 657 -0.75 2.13 2.99
N TYR A 658 0.09 3.16 2.87
CA TYR A 658 0.34 3.82 1.60
C TYR A 658 0.83 2.78 0.57
N HIS A 659 0.15 2.73 -0.57
CA HIS A 659 0.46 1.77 -1.62
C HIS A 659 1.55 2.34 -2.54
N ALA A 660 2.75 1.81 -2.46
CA ALA A 660 3.88 2.27 -3.28
C ALA A 660 4.52 1.17 -4.13
N GLU A 661 4.45 -0.10 -3.67
CA GLU A 661 5.00 -1.24 -4.39
C GLU A 661 3.89 -2.22 -4.80
N SER A 662 4.15 -2.99 -5.85
CA SER A 662 3.21 -3.99 -6.36
C SER A 662 3.02 -5.18 -5.40
N TYR A 663 3.78 -5.29 -4.33
CA TYR A 663 3.64 -6.33 -3.30
C TYR A 663 3.30 -5.75 -1.93
N SER A 664 2.47 -4.74 -1.92
CA SER A 664 1.95 -4.08 -0.72
C SER A 664 1.45 -5.07 0.35
N PRO A 665 1.59 -4.75 1.65
CA PRO A 665 1.06 -5.59 2.72
C PRO A 665 -0.46 -5.68 2.76
N ASP A 666 -1.15 -4.81 2.03
CA ASP A 666 -2.63 -4.82 1.90
C ASP A 666 -3.15 -5.97 1.05
N ASP A 667 -2.30 -6.88 0.64
CA ASP A 667 -2.65 -7.93 -0.31
C ASP A 667 -3.75 -8.88 0.19
N ASN A 668 -4.03 -8.94 1.49
CA ASN A 668 -5.16 -9.73 2.00
C ASN A 668 -6.53 -9.24 1.49
N ARG A 669 -6.64 -8.00 1.03
CA ARG A 669 -7.86 -7.45 0.39
C ARG A 669 -7.81 -7.60 -1.14
N PHE A 670 -6.65 -7.51 -1.72
CA PHE A 670 -6.44 -7.44 -3.17
C PHE A 670 -5.74 -8.66 -3.75
N ASP A 671 -4.89 -9.35 -2.95
CA ASP A 671 -4.26 -10.62 -3.27
C ASP A 671 -5.06 -11.75 -2.60
N HIS A 672 -5.81 -12.50 -3.39
CA HIS A 672 -6.69 -13.56 -2.92
C HIS A 672 -5.99 -14.90 -2.68
N ARG A 673 -4.68 -14.88 -2.38
CA ARG A 673 -3.93 -16.07 -1.97
C ARG A 673 -4.39 -16.54 -0.57
N PRO A 674 -4.40 -17.86 -0.31
CA PRO A 674 -4.90 -18.37 0.98
C PRO A 674 -4.08 -17.91 2.19
N PHE A 675 -4.71 -17.90 3.36
CA PHE A 675 -4.03 -17.67 4.64
C PHE A 675 -3.46 -18.96 5.25
N LEU A 676 -4.13 -20.09 5.01
CA LEU A 676 -3.70 -21.37 5.56
C LEU A 676 -3.02 -22.19 4.46
N TYR A 677 -1.72 -22.27 4.54
CA TYR A 677 -0.90 -23.04 3.60
C TYR A 677 -0.49 -24.35 4.20
N ASN A 678 -0.25 -25.35 3.34
CA ASN A 678 0.61 -26.49 3.71
C ASN A 678 2.06 -25.99 3.67
N ILE A 679 2.62 -25.74 4.84
CA ILE A 679 3.96 -25.14 5.00
C ILE A 679 5.10 -26.00 4.44
N LYS A 680 4.84 -27.29 4.21
CA LYS A 680 5.85 -28.22 3.69
C LYS A 680 6.16 -28.01 2.20
N TRP A 681 5.17 -27.49 1.42
CA TRP A 681 5.32 -27.33 -0.03
C TRP A 681 5.94 -28.56 -0.70
N SER A 682 5.50 -29.78 -0.26
CA SER A 682 6.19 -31.06 -0.51
C SER A 682 6.49 -31.30 -1.98
N TRP A 683 5.50 -31.07 -2.86
CA TRP A 683 5.68 -31.28 -4.32
C TRP A 683 6.69 -30.28 -4.89
N GLN A 684 6.50 -29.00 -4.60
CA GLN A 684 7.34 -27.93 -5.13
C GLN A 684 8.79 -28.05 -4.65
N PHE A 685 9.00 -28.39 -3.38
CA PHE A 685 10.34 -28.57 -2.81
C PHE A 685 11.01 -29.83 -3.35
N SER A 686 10.25 -30.92 -3.56
CA SER A 686 10.78 -32.14 -4.23
C SER A 686 11.25 -31.80 -5.65
N THR A 687 10.42 -31.02 -6.39
CA THR A 687 10.76 -30.61 -7.77
C THR A 687 12.07 -29.79 -7.80
N ILE A 688 12.27 -28.91 -6.80
CA ILE A 688 13.53 -28.15 -6.64
C ILE A 688 14.70 -29.12 -6.42
N ASN A 689 14.53 -30.11 -5.53
CA ASN A 689 15.58 -31.08 -5.23
C ASN A 689 15.94 -31.92 -6.46
N ASP A 690 14.95 -32.36 -7.20
CA ASP A 690 15.15 -33.14 -8.45
C ASP A 690 15.92 -32.29 -9.50
N HIS A 691 15.61 -31.02 -9.58
CA HIS A 691 16.31 -30.06 -10.46
C HIS A 691 17.78 -29.89 -10.02
N LEU A 692 18.00 -29.76 -8.72
CA LEU A 692 19.37 -29.68 -8.18
C LEU A 692 20.21 -30.90 -8.55
N GLN A 693 19.64 -32.08 -8.40
CA GLN A 693 20.34 -33.33 -8.79
C GLN A 693 20.71 -33.33 -10.28
N ARG A 694 19.79 -32.89 -11.14
CA ARG A 694 20.05 -32.73 -12.56
C ARG A 694 21.15 -31.73 -12.88
N LEU A 695 21.15 -30.59 -12.19
CA LEU A 695 22.18 -29.56 -12.35
C LEU A 695 23.54 -30.09 -11.93
N HIS A 696 23.65 -30.84 -10.83
CA HIS A 696 24.90 -31.45 -10.38
C HIS A 696 25.43 -32.45 -11.43
N ILE A 697 24.56 -33.27 -12.00
CA ILE A 697 24.93 -34.25 -13.04
C ILE A 697 25.41 -33.50 -14.29
N THR A 698 24.70 -32.50 -14.73
CA THR A 698 25.04 -31.72 -15.93
C THR A 698 26.36 -30.96 -15.75
N MET A 699 26.59 -30.35 -14.61
CA MET A 699 27.87 -29.67 -14.32
C MET A 699 29.03 -30.67 -14.27
N ALA A 700 28.83 -31.81 -13.63
CA ALA A 700 29.85 -32.86 -13.56
C ALA A 700 30.19 -33.40 -14.93
N THR A 701 29.17 -33.61 -15.81
CA THR A 701 29.39 -34.04 -17.17
C THR A 701 30.06 -32.98 -18.04
N HIS A 702 29.68 -31.71 -17.87
CA HIS A 702 30.29 -30.59 -18.58
C HIS A 702 31.78 -30.44 -18.19
N TRP A 703 32.10 -30.55 -16.89
CA TRP A 703 33.47 -30.57 -16.40
C TRP A 703 34.32 -31.71 -17.00
N ARG A 704 33.78 -32.95 -16.97
CA ARG A 704 34.44 -34.12 -17.57
C ARG A 704 34.66 -33.96 -19.08
N LYS A 705 33.72 -33.29 -19.77
CA LYS A 705 33.82 -33.08 -21.24
C LYS A 705 34.87 -32.02 -21.61
N HIS A 706 35.01 -30.98 -20.81
CA HIS A 706 35.92 -29.87 -21.10
C HIS A 706 37.27 -29.94 -20.38
N TYR A 707 37.37 -30.82 -19.39
CA TYR A 707 38.63 -31.09 -18.67
C TYR A 707 38.78 -32.64 -18.53
N PRO A 708 39.09 -33.34 -19.63
CA PRO A 708 39.32 -34.78 -19.54
C PRO A 708 40.49 -35.04 -18.59
N LEU A 709 40.32 -36.00 -17.69
CA LEU A 709 41.41 -36.50 -16.87
C LEU A 709 42.50 -37.02 -17.84
N VAL A 710 43.67 -36.40 -17.81
CA VAL A 710 44.85 -36.90 -18.52
C VAL A 710 45.25 -38.19 -17.79
N ASN A 711 44.92 -39.33 -18.37
CA ASN A 711 45.48 -40.62 -17.94
C ASN A 711 46.97 -40.58 -18.23
N ASN A 712 47.76 -40.24 -17.25
CA ASN A 712 49.21 -40.53 -17.30
C ASN A 712 49.44 -41.98 -16.86
N ASP A 713 49.20 -42.89 -17.80
CA ASP A 713 49.81 -44.20 -17.70
C ASP A 713 51.15 -44.13 -18.44
N SER A 714 52.21 -43.82 -17.71
CA SER A 714 53.58 -44.22 -18.11
C SER A 714 54.44 -44.31 -16.85
N ASP A 715 54.97 -45.49 -16.71
CA ASP A 715 55.99 -45.95 -15.77
C ASP A 715 56.92 -44.89 -15.18
N TYR A 716 57.02 -44.86 -13.86
CA TYR A 716 58.35 -44.81 -13.23
C TYR A 716 58.28 -45.35 -11.78
N SER A 717 59.05 -46.32 -11.56
CA SER A 717 59.34 -46.99 -10.30
C SER A 717 60.02 -46.11 -9.27
N ASN A 718 59.70 -46.35 -7.99
CA ASN A 718 60.52 -46.13 -6.83
C ASN A 718 61.01 -44.72 -6.54
N HIS A 719 60.35 -44.08 -5.54
CA HIS A 719 61.00 -43.55 -4.34
C HIS A 719 59.94 -42.97 -3.41
N GLU A 720 59.88 -43.51 -2.19
CA GLU A 720 59.29 -42.79 -1.10
C GLU A 720 60.13 -41.57 -0.74
N PRO A 721 59.54 -40.44 -0.40
CA PRO A 721 59.55 -40.02 0.98
C PRO A 721 58.27 -39.39 1.50
N SER A 722 58.09 -39.63 2.78
CA SER A 722 57.12 -39.01 3.65
C SER A 722 56.99 -37.50 3.46
N THR A 723 55.76 -36.97 3.36
CA THR A 723 55.32 -35.83 4.18
C THR A 723 53.85 -35.57 3.91
N SER A 724 53.20 -35.36 4.99
CA SER A 724 51.79 -34.95 5.22
C SER A 724 51.26 -33.88 4.25
N SER A 725 50.20 -34.16 3.53
CA SER A 725 49.24 -33.16 3.09
C SER A 725 47.89 -33.54 3.68
N ALA A 726 47.44 -32.74 4.61
CA ALA A 726 46.19 -32.90 5.28
C ALA A 726 45.03 -32.71 4.26
N VAL A 727 44.38 -33.81 3.93
CA VAL A 727 43.06 -33.75 3.32
C VAL A 727 42.11 -33.29 4.45
N VAL A 728 41.71 -32.08 4.40
CA VAL A 728 40.64 -31.58 5.27
C VAL A 728 39.35 -32.23 4.77
N THR A 729 39.04 -33.37 5.34
CA THR A 729 37.70 -33.93 5.22
C THR A 729 36.83 -33.11 6.18
N VAL A 730 36.06 -32.17 5.64
CA VAL A 730 35.01 -31.53 6.42
C VAL A 730 33.95 -32.58 6.65
N LYS A 731 34.04 -33.26 7.78
CA LYS A 731 32.88 -33.97 8.32
C LYS A 731 31.87 -32.91 8.73
N THR A 732 30.88 -32.65 7.89
CA THR A 732 29.64 -32.05 8.33
C THR A 732 28.92 -33.10 9.15
N GLU A 733 29.23 -33.15 10.45
CA GLU A 733 28.32 -33.76 11.41
C GLU A 733 27.13 -32.82 11.55
N VAL A 734 26.10 -33.08 10.78
CA VAL A 734 24.76 -32.60 11.07
C VAL A 734 24.35 -33.36 12.33
N PRO A 735 24.07 -32.69 13.46
CA PRO A 735 23.45 -33.40 14.55
C PRO A 735 22.09 -33.87 14.04
N GLU A 736 21.91 -35.17 13.89
CA GLU A 736 20.59 -35.75 13.80
C GLU A 736 19.91 -35.51 15.16
N ASN A 737 19.41 -34.33 15.42
CA ASN A 737 18.39 -34.15 16.41
C ASN A 737 17.11 -34.64 15.76
N ASP A 738 16.76 -35.82 16.16
CA ASP A 738 15.48 -36.46 15.90
C ASP A 738 14.37 -35.55 16.46
N CYS A 739 14.00 -34.53 15.72
CA CYS A 739 12.75 -33.84 15.95
C CYS A 739 11.64 -34.76 15.46
N SER A 740 11.36 -35.79 16.31
CA SER A 740 10.18 -36.59 16.09
C SER A 740 8.98 -35.67 15.95
N GLY A 741 8.21 -35.85 14.87
CA GLY A 741 7.07 -34.98 14.50
C GLY A 741 5.93 -34.97 15.51
N GLN A 742 6.16 -35.50 16.73
CA GLN A 742 5.18 -35.45 17.81
C GLN A 742 5.09 -34.08 18.46
N ASN A 743 6.18 -33.35 18.59
CA ASN A 743 6.15 -32.01 19.22
C ASN A 743 5.50 -30.93 18.32
N GLU A 744 5.71 -30.99 17.00
CA GLU A 744 5.05 -30.07 16.07
C GLU A 744 3.54 -30.32 15.98
N ARG A 745 3.13 -31.59 16.03
CA ARG A 745 1.70 -31.94 16.03
C ARG A 745 1.02 -31.50 17.34
N SER A 746 1.73 -31.55 18.46
CA SER A 746 1.24 -31.09 19.74
C SER A 746 1.04 -29.56 19.78
N LEU A 747 1.98 -28.81 19.25
CA LEU A 747 1.89 -27.34 19.22
C LEU A 747 0.82 -26.84 18.25
N VAL A 748 0.71 -27.46 17.07
CA VAL A 748 -0.34 -27.12 16.09
C VAL A 748 -1.72 -27.53 16.60
N ARG A 749 -1.80 -28.68 17.29
CA ARG A 749 -3.05 -29.18 17.89
C ARG A 749 -3.49 -28.30 19.05
N ALA A 750 -2.58 -27.91 19.93
CA ALA A 750 -2.86 -26.98 21.03
C ALA A 750 -3.27 -25.59 20.54
N PHE A 751 -2.70 -25.13 19.42
CA PHE A 751 -3.06 -23.87 18.79
C PHE A 751 -4.46 -23.93 18.16
N LEU A 752 -4.76 -25.02 17.44
CA LEU A 752 -6.06 -25.20 16.79
C LEU A 752 -7.19 -25.43 17.80
N GLU A 753 -6.93 -26.20 18.85
CA GLU A 753 -7.91 -26.45 19.92
C GLU A 753 -8.23 -25.18 20.71
N ARG A 754 -7.25 -24.32 20.95
CA ARG A 754 -7.45 -23.03 21.61
C ARG A 754 -8.10 -21.97 20.73
N SER A 755 -7.86 -22.04 19.42
CA SER A 755 -8.34 -21.01 18.50
C SER A 755 -9.73 -21.29 17.92
N LEU A 756 -10.17 -22.54 17.85
CA LEU A 756 -11.37 -22.95 17.14
C LEU A 756 -12.42 -23.70 17.98
N GLY A 757 -12.11 -24.10 19.21
CA GLY A 757 -13.07 -24.74 20.14
C GLY A 757 -13.68 -26.06 19.65
N VAL A 758 -12.95 -26.83 18.85
CA VAL A 758 -13.46 -28.08 18.24
C VAL A 758 -12.85 -29.28 18.91
N GLN A 759 -13.68 -30.09 19.55
CA GLN A 759 -13.32 -31.42 20.00
C GLN A 759 -13.69 -32.43 18.92
N SER A 760 -12.73 -33.29 18.55
CA SER A 760 -12.94 -34.40 17.62
C SER A 760 -13.39 -35.65 18.32
N HIS A 761 -14.56 -36.16 17.97
CA HIS A 761 -14.95 -37.53 18.26
C HIS A 761 -14.68 -38.43 17.07
N ASP A 762 -13.91 -39.47 17.30
CA ASP A 762 -13.70 -40.58 16.38
C ASP A 762 -14.89 -41.54 16.41
N THR A 763 -15.59 -41.69 15.31
CA THR A 763 -16.43 -42.88 15.09
C THR A 763 -16.38 -43.28 13.62
N GLY A 764 -16.17 -44.53 13.43
CA GLY A 764 -15.97 -45.16 12.12
C GLY A 764 -17.22 -45.44 11.31
N SER A 765 -17.00 -45.49 10.01
CA SER A 765 -17.68 -46.11 8.90
C SER A 765 -19.20 -46.26 8.80
N SER A 766 -19.82 -45.79 7.76
CA SER A 766 -20.34 -46.57 6.59
C SER A 766 -21.24 -45.75 5.68
N SER A 767 -21.05 -46.00 4.40
CA SER A 767 -21.78 -45.78 3.15
C SER A 767 -23.19 -45.17 3.10
N GLY A 768 -23.42 -44.32 2.11
CA GLY A 768 -24.70 -44.26 1.39
C GLY A 768 -25.34 -42.93 1.13
N ASP A 769 -25.19 -42.55 -0.09
CA ASP A 769 -26.16 -41.85 -0.96
C ASP A 769 -26.63 -40.40 -0.74
N SER A 770 -26.65 -39.77 -1.87
CA SER A 770 -26.98 -38.39 -2.26
C SER A 770 -28.29 -37.78 -1.73
N THR A 771 -28.24 -36.50 -1.40
CA THR A 771 -29.15 -35.44 -1.82
C THR A 771 -28.77 -34.10 -1.18
N THR A 772 -28.96 -33.03 -1.91
CA THR A 772 -28.63 -31.64 -1.60
C THR A 772 -29.33 -31.08 -0.35
N PRO A 773 -28.61 -30.22 0.45
CA PRO A 773 -29.16 -29.65 1.66
C PRO A 773 -29.71 -28.24 1.50
N PRO A 774 -30.69 -27.81 2.31
CA PRO A 774 -31.10 -26.41 2.42
C PRO A 774 -30.29 -25.63 3.43
N CYS A 775 -30.34 -24.32 3.33
CA CYS A 775 -29.61 -23.31 4.14
C CYS A 775 -29.81 -23.45 5.65
N PRO A 776 -28.77 -23.17 6.44
CA PRO A 776 -28.87 -23.34 7.90
C PRO A 776 -29.47 -22.13 8.63
N ALA A 777 -30.27 -22.43 9.65
CA ALA A 777 -30.83 -21.47 10.59
C ALA A 777 -29.87 -21.21 11.77
N LEU A 778 -29.92 -20.01 12.29
CA LEU A 778 -29.16 -19.54 13.48
C LEU A 778 -29.38 -20.42 14.71
N ILE A 779 -28.32 -20.95 15.26
CA ILE A 779 -28.36 -21.75 16.51
C ILE A 779 -28.02 -20.85 17.71
N ARG A 780 -28.94 -20.77 18.66
CA ARG A 780 -28.70 -20.18 19.99
C ARG A 780 -28.17 -21.29 20.92
N VAL A 781 -27.00 -21.08 21.49
CA VAL A 781 -26.38 -21.99 22.47
C VAL A 781 -26.76 -21.55 23.87
N LYS A 782 -27.35 -22.47 24.65
CA LYS A 782 -27.55 -22.31 26.09
C LYS A 782 -26.41 -23.01 26.84
N PRO A 783 -25.93 -22.49 27.98
CA PRO A 783 -24.87 -23.15 28.74
C PRO A 783 -25.48 -24.31 29.62
N GLU A 784 -24.80 -25.43 29.59
CA GLU A 784 -25.14 -26.58 30.46
C GLU A 784 -24.34 -26.55 31.78
N PRO A 785 -24.88 -27.15 32.88
CA PRO A 785 -24.25 -27.12 34.20
C PRO A 785 -23.16 -28.19 34.35
N VAL A 786 -22.09 -27.81 35.06
CA VAL A 786 -20.92 -28.64 35.33
C VAL A 786 -21.24 -29.61 36.47
N ASP A 787 -20.88 -30.88 36.29
CA ASP A 787 -21.14 -31.97 37.27
C ASP A 787 -20.18 -31.91 38.48
N LYS A 788 -20.74 -32.06 39.65
CA LYS A 788 -20.04 -31.86 40.94
C LYS A 788 -19.23 -33.06 41.47
N GLN A 789 -19.05 -34.11 40.67
CA GLN A 789 -18.47 -35.37 41.22
C GLN A 789 -16.94 -35.52 41.11
N GLU A 790 -16.22 -34.63 40.49
CA GLU A 790 -14.75 -34.75 40.36
C GLU A 790 -13.93 -33.99 41.42
N PHE A 791 -14.59 -33.36 42.41
CA PHE A 791 -13.91 -32.46 43.36
C PHE A 791 -13.51 -33.07 44.68
N GLU A 792 -13.87 -34.36 44.99
CA GLU A 792 -13.63 -34.95 46.30
C GLU A 792 -12.35 -35.81 46.46
N GLN A 793 -11.50 -35.95 45.42
CA GLN A 793 -10.30 -36.80 45.50
C GLN A 793 -8.96 -36.10 45.77
N CYS A 794 -8.94 -34.80 46.00
CA CYS A 794 -7.70 -34.05 46.26
C CYS A 794 -7.56 -33.45 47.65
N GLN A 795 -8.09 -34.11 48.71
CA GLN A 795 -7.83 -33.71 50.10
C GLN A 795 -6.98 -34.74 50.82
N GLN A 796 -5.71 -34.88 50.45
CA GLN A 796 -4.70 -35.48 51.32
C GLN A 796 -3.63 -34.43 51.61
N SER A 797 -3.33 -34.26 52.92
CA SER A 797 -2.35 -33.29 53.41
C SER A 797 -0.96 -33.53 52.82
N PRO A 798 -0.24 -32.49 52.37
CA PRO A 798 1.10 -32.69 51.81
C PRO A 798 2.12 -33.14 52.83
N SER A 799 3.01 -34.04 52.43
CA SER A 799 4.16 -34.44 53.19
C SER A 799 5.12 -33.30 53.51
N LEU A 800 5.92 -33.40 54.55
CA LEU A 800 6.85 -32.36 55.01
C LEU A 800 7.77 -31.78 53.89
N GLY A 801 8.17 -32.59 52.91
CA GLY A 801 9.00 -32.15 51.77
C GLY A 801 8.31 -31.22 50.79
N GLN A 802 6.99 -31.35 50.64
CA GLN A 802 6.20 -30.46 49.76
C GLN A 802 5.96 -29.09 50.43
N ARG A 803 5.92 -29.00 51.73
CA ARG A 803 5.79 -27.75 52.49
C ARG A 803 7.06 -26.88 52.40
N GLU A 804 8.24 -27.50 52.38
CA GLU A 804 9.52 -26.76 52.22
C GLU A 804 9.68 -26.23 50.82
N SER A 805 9.35 -26.99 49.79
CA SER A 805 9.41 -26.55 48.40
C SER A 805 8.42 -25.41 48.10
N SER A 806 7.23 -25.47 48.70
CA SER A 806 6.23 -24.40 48.58
C SER A 806 6.67 -23.10 49.27
N ARG A 807 7.32 -23.18 50.43
CA ARG A 807 7.87 -22.01 51.14
C ARG A 807 9.05 -21.38 50.40
N ARG A 808 9.87 -22.20 49.76
CA ARG A 808 10.98 -21.70 48.93
C ARG A 808 10.45 -20.97 47.69
N ARG A 809 9.48 -21.55 47.00
CA ARG A 809 8.80 -20.92 45.87
C ARG A 809 8.13 -19.58 46.23
N LYS A 810 7.51 -19.50 47.41
CA LYS A 810 6.87 -18.26 47.89
C LYS A 810 7.90 -17.16 48.14
N ARG A 811 9.08 -17.49 48.64
CA ARG A 811 10.16 -16.53 48.85
C ARG A 811 10.74 -16.03 47.56
N ASP A 812 10.98 -16.93 46.60
CA ASP A 812 11.53 -16.56 45.27
C ASP A 812 10.59 -15.62 44.50
N ILE A 813 9.26 -15.82 44.61
CA ILE A 813 8.23 -14.98 44.02
C ILE A 813 8.19 -13.58 44.69
N ALA A 814 8.24 -13.55 46.02
CA ALA A 814 8.23 -12.31 46.78
C ALA A 814 9.51 -11.47 46.50
N GLU A 815 10.65 -12.14 46.40
CA GLU A 815 11.93 -11.50 46.06
C GLU A 815 11.91 -10.96 44.64
N PHE A 816 11.35 -11.71 43.69
CA PHE A 816 11.15 -11.25 42.32
C PHE A 816 10.29 -9.98 42.24
N LEU A 817 9.13 -9.98 42.91
CA LEU A 817 8.20 -8.82 42.90
C LEU A 817 8.83 -7.60 43.59
N ASN A 818 9.58 -7.79 44.68
CA ASN A 818 10.27 -6.70 45.34
C ASN A 818 11.37 -6.05 44.51
N ASN A 819 12.08 -6.85 43.72
CA ASN A 819 13.12 -6.31 42.80
C ASN A 819 12.55 -5.40 41.68
N TYR A 820 11.22 -5.51 41.42
CA TYR A 820 10.54 -4.66 40.43
C TYR A 820 9.63 -3.59 41.05
N GLY A 821 9.82 -3.30 42.35
CA GLY A 821 9.15 -2.20 43.05
C GLY A 821 7.70 -2.47 43.47
N VAL A 822 7.22 -3.73 43.35
CA VAL A 822 5.88 -4.12 43.82
C VAL A 822 6.03 -4.64 45.24
N ARG A 823 5.76 -3.82 46.24
CA ARG A 823 5.80 -4.22 47.66
C ARG A 823 4.56 -5.05 48.04
N MET A 824 4.74 -6.34 48.32
CA MET A 824 3.71 -7.22 48.86
C MET A 824 4.20 -7.88 50.14
N THR A 825 3.32 -7.96 51.12
CA THR A 825 3.61 -8.68 52.35
C THR A 825 3.32 -10.19 52.18
N GLU A 826 3.93 -11.03 53.02
CA GLU A 826 3.66 -12.49 53.00
C GLU A 826 2.16 -12.81 53.17
N ASN A 827 1.42 -11.99 53.90
CA ASN A 827 -0.02 -12.13 54.08
C ASN A 827 -0.85 -11.82 52.82
N ASP A 828 -0.41 -10.88 51.98
CA ASP A 828 -1.11 -10.55 50.74
C ASP A 828 -0.95 -11.67 49.72
N THR A 829 0.22 -12.29 49.67
CA THR A 829 0.50 -13.44 48.78
C THR A 829 -0.34 -14.65 49.19
N GLU A 830 -0.52 -14.87 50.53
CA GLU A 830 -1.32 -15.98 51.02
C GLU A 830 -2.83 -15.80 50.80
N LYS A 831 -3.30 -14.56 50.84
CA LYS A 831 -4.72 -14.19 50.61
C LYS A 831 -5.10 -14.34 49.12
N GLN A 832 -4.23 -14.00 48.20
CA GLN A 832 -4.47 -14.17 46.75
C GLN A 832 -4.37 -15.62 46.31
N LEU A 833 -3.45 -16.40 46.91
CA LEU A 833 -3.36 -17.83 46.64
C LEU A 833 -4.60 -18.59 47.13
N ARG A 834 -5.23 -18.17 48.23
CA ARG A 834 -6.48 -18.77 48.71
C ARG A 834 -7.70 -18.41 47.86
N MET A 835 -7.66 -17.26 47.13
CA MET A 835 -8.72 -16.85 46.19
C MET A 835 -8.62 -17.57 44.84
N SER A 836 -7.46 -18.11 44.49
CA SER A 836 -7.30 -18.91 43.25
C SER A 836 -7.69 -20.39 43.47
N ASP A 837 -7.86 -20.83 44.74
CA ASP A 837 -8.28 -22.19 45.08
C ASP A 837 -9.81 -22.29 45.32
N THR A 838 -10.55 -21.16 45.12
CA THR A 838 -12.01 -21.13 45.08
C THR A 838 -12.50 -20.72 43.68
#